data_1a94115612fb18f49f0cef00f42196df
#
_entry.id   1a94115612fb18f49f0cef00f42196df
#
_cell.length_a   1.000
_cell.length_b   1.000
_cell.length_c   1.000
_cell.angle_alpha   90.00
_cell.angle_beta   90.00
_cell.angle_gamma   90.00
#
_symmetry.space_group_name_H-M   'P 1'
#
loop_
_entity.id
_entity.type
_entity.pdbx_description
1 polymer ?
#
loop_
_entity_poly.entity_id
_entity_poly.type
_entity_poly.pdbx_seq_one_letter_code
_entity_poly.pdbx_strand_id
1 'polypeptide(L)'
;MNFKTKTSLAISAAALLLLNACGDDSNKSSAPDEMEVTPTDSTTTNTNPTDSTTVRTDSTASPADTAAKDTSTTTPPDEGNITPTLGKGLLVDDFEDGDNYSATIDNYWYTYSDNDNDGASVITTPLNADGDIAPGAVDNGSKYALQVNYTLDKGEYEYDPYVGWGIQVAESDENGRFGGITYWYKGGAHEVHIEVSDVTDYDVHLAKLKASRTWTQAVIRFKDLAQGGWGEMVAFDAKHIKAISFQAKGSAKVYSDSLFIDNIYLQDTSEVEKDQPDMTINDPVIPTVEFTEAEITVTNPLQAKAMKYLNKGVNFTNWLESANGKFKKFVFDETDVQLLADNGIKSLRLPIDLDLYATNRNEFVKDTTGTVELAFDDSTLFTVLDSFVEWTGKHNMSFVIDYHEYDNSYNTTTATNDKYIQMMAETWKHVAAHYAENTREDIFFELLNEPDMSNGKVTADQWTVAAQAMIDSIRTVDKTHSILFGDAQWYSISLLAKRTPFTDDNIIYVIHTYEPFAFTHQGGSWTDYATIHDIPFPYDPAKWSTVSGDFGVTKSTANYVKNAIKNYYKTGSKEAILEQILKAKKWAATNNVPVIINEFGALNLRSTAESRLNYLTAMREICDTLQIPWTHWGYTGDFSLFEGDLKGTKLIDGIAEALKLND
;
A
#
# COMPACT_ATOMS: atom_id res chain seq x y z
N MET A 1 31.10 40.83 -38.18
CA MET A 1 31.57 39.57 -37.60
C MET A 1 30.65 39.24 -36.47
N ASN A 2 29.66 38.41 -36.75
CA ASN A 2 28.63 37.99 -35.78
C ASN A 2 28.99 36.60 -35.23
N PHE A 3 29.28 36.55 -33.95
CA PHE A 3 29.32 35.26 -33.22
C PHE A 3 27.96 35.03 -32.56
N LYS A 4 27.26 34.04 -33.04
CA LYS A 4 26.09 33.49 -32.34
C LYS A 4 26.61 32.45 -31.35
N THR A 5 26.52 32.75 -30.06
CA THR A 5 26.72 31.81 -28.98
C THR A 5 25.40 31.03 -28.79
N LYS A 6 25.43 29.74 -29.07
CA LYS A 6 24.41 28.79 -28.65
C LYS A 6 24.67 28.49 -27.17
N THR A 7 23.79 28.92 -26.32
CA THR A 7 23.75 28.49 -24.92
C THR A 7 22.95 27.22 -24.87
N SER A 8 23.62 26.11 -24.69
CA SER A 8 23.02 24.83 -24.28
C SER A 8 22.64 24.97 -22.81
N LEU A 9 21.36 24.97 -22.50
CA LEU A 9 20.89 24.70 -21.15
C LEU A 9 21.01 23.21 -20.91
N ALA A 10 22.03 22.79 -20.19
CA ALA A 10 22.07 21.53 -19.52
C ALA A 10 21.22 21.67 -18.24
N ILE A 11 20.03 21.11 -18.24
CA ILE A 11 19.23 20.97 -17.02
C ILE A 11 19.73 19.70 -16.35
N SER A 12 20.44 19.89 -15.26
CA SER A 12 20.82 18.80 -14.35
C SER A 12 19.53 18.22 -13.73
N ALA A 13 19.19 17.01 -14.12
CA ALA A 13 18.26 16.20 -13.33
C ALA A 13 18.97 15.80 -12.03
N ALA A 14 18.80 16.59 -11.00
CA ALA A 14 19.20 16.24 -9.65
C ALA A 14 17.95 15.87 -8.86
N ALA A 15 18.02 14.68 -8.30
CA ALA A 15 17.17 14.16 -7.24
C ALA A 15 15.72 13.90 -7.60
N LEU A 16 15.37 12.61 -7.67
CA LEU A 16 14.25 12.17 -6.87
C LEU A 16 14.34 10.69 -6.54
N LEU A 17 14.86 10.45 -5.38
CA LEU A 17 14.55 9.29 -4.59
C LEU A 17 13.27 9.61 -3.84
N LEU A 18 12.42 8.64 -3.75
CA LEU A 18 11.34 8.43 -2.79
C LEU A 18 9.97 8.40 -3.42
N LEU A 19 9.45 7.25 -3.38
CA LEU A 19 8.33 6.80 -2.56
C LEU A 19 7.89 5.43 -3.07
N ASN A 20 8.46 4.40 -2.50
CA ASN A 20 7.75 3.15 -2.29
C ASN A 20 7.75 2.89 -0.80
N ALA A 21 6.88 3.61 -0.13
CA ALA A 21 6.53 3.30 1.24
C ALA A 21 5.27 2.47 1.22
N CYS A 22 5.32 1.28 1.78
CA CYS A 22 4.18 0.44 2.07
C CYS A 22 3.25 0.21 0.88
N GLY A 23 3.71 -0.47 -0.13
CA GLY A 23 2.90 -0.94 -1.23
C GLY A 23 3.06 -2.43 -1.36
N ASP A 24 2.26 -3.16 -0.63
CA ASP A 24 2.14 -4.58 -0.85
C ASP A 24 1.32 -4.84 -2.12
N ASP A 25 1.98 -5.36 -3.15
CA ASP A 25 1.34 -5.92 -4.32
C ASP A 25 0.61 -7.23 -3.95
N SER A 26 -0.49 -7.15 -3.20
CA SER A 26 -1.34 -8.29 -2.92
C SER A 26 -2.18 -8.73 -4.11
N ASN A 27 -1.66 -8.64 -5.34
CA ASN A 27 -2.30 -9.21 -6.54
C ASN A 27 -1.27 -9.69 -7.56
N LYS A 28 -0.40 -10.63 -7.16
CA LYS A 28 0.25 -11.50 -8.14
C LYS A 28 -0.43 -12.85 -8.15
N SER A 29 -1.41 -13.01 -9.06
CA SER A 29 -1.84 -14.34 -9.46
C SER A 29 -0.65 -15.04 -10.09
N SER A 30 -0.15 -16.07 -9.41
CA SER A 30 0.85 -16.99 -9.95
C SER A 30 0.31 -17.67 -11.20
N ALA A 31 0.92 -17.38 -12.34
CA ALA A 31 0.82 -18.24 -13.50
C ALA A 31 1.58 -19.55 -13.19
N PRO A 32 1.08 -20.73 -13.60
CA PRO A 32 1.79 -21.98 -13.39
C PRO A 32 3.03 -22.06 -14.28
N ASP A 33 4.13 -22.53 -13.70
CA ASP A 33 5.37 -22.87 -14.40
C ASP A 33 5.10 -23.84 -15.55
N GLU A 34 5.51 -23.46 -16.76
CA GLU A 34 5.61 -24.36 -17.88
C GLU A 34 6.80 -25.31 -17.66
N MET A 35 6.49 -26.58 -17.50
CA MET A 35 7.50 -27.64 -17.55
C MET A 35 7.95 -27.85 -19.00
N GLU A 36 9.23 -27.68 -19.22
CA GLU A 36 9.96 -28.06 -20.44
C GLU A 36 9.86 -29.57 -20.66
N VAL A 37 9.19 -29.98 -21.73
CA VAL A 37 9.13 -31.41 -22.16
C VAL A 37 10.06 -31.61 -23.35
N THR A 38 11.13 -32.31 -23.14
CA THR A 38 11.92 -32.90 -24.23
C THR A 38 11.26 -34.20 -24.72
N PRO A 39 11.25 -34.49 -26.05
CA PRO A 39 10.57 -35.66 -26.57
C PRO A 39 11.48 -36.89 -26.60
N THR A 40 11.00 -38.03 -26.13
CA THR A 40 11.50 -39.33 -26.55
C THR A 40 10.34 -40.22 -26.95
N ASP A 41 10.55 -40.79 -28.12
CA ASP A 41 9.71 -41.68 -28.93
C ASP A 41 9.55 -43.09 -28.32
N SER A 42 8.40 -43.70 -28.45
CA SER A 42 8.13 -45.00 -29.09
C SER A 42 6.89 -45.78 -28.56
N THR A 43 5.95 -45.91 -29.43
CA THR A 43 5.17 -47.11 -29.86
C THR A 43 4.41 -48.05 -28.91
N THR A 44 3.15 -48.22 -29.32
CA THR A 44 2.28 -49.46 -29.35
C THR A 44 1.50 -49.82 -28.10
N THR A 45 0.26 -49.98 -28.17
CA THR A 45 -0.84 -50.74 -28.73
C THR A 45 -2.03 -50.87 -27.78
N ASN A 46 -3.18 -50.57 -28.34
CA ASN A 46 -4.53 -51.17 -28.16
C ASN A 46 -4.87 -52.05 -26.95
N THR A 47 -5.97 -51.74 -26.27
CA THR A 47 -7.26 -52.49 -26.39
C THR A 47 -8.30 -51.97 -25.37
N ASN A 48 -9.47 -51.63 -25.86
CA ASN A 48 -10.75 -51.70 -25.16
C ASN A 48 -11.26 -53.15 -25.21
N PRO A 49 -12.22 -53.65 -24.40
CA PRO A 49 -13.59 -53.16 -24.38
C PRO A 49 -14.46 -53.40 -23.11
N THR A 50 -15.63 -52.71 -23.08
CA THR A 50 -17.00 -53.14 -22.67
C THR A 50 -17.22 -53.63 -21.22
N ASP A 51 -18.26 -53.30 -20.58
CA ASP A 51 -19.70 -53.12 -20.72
C ASP A 51 -20.41 -53.46 -19.38
N SER A 52 -21.52 -52.87 -19.19
CA SER A 52 -22.78 -53.34 -18.62
C SER A 52 -23.15 -53.10 -17.14
N THR A 53 -24.15 -52.23 -17.01
CA THR A 53 -25.51 -52.49 -16.40
C THR A 53 -25.55 -52.93 -14.93
N THR A 54 -26.43 -52.43 -14.10
CA THR A 54 -27.88 -52.22 -13.98
C THR A 54 -28.21 -51.80 -12.54
N VAL A 55 -29.04 -50.77 -12.36
CA VAL A 55 -30.46 -50.73 -12.01
C VAL A 55 -30.88 -51.00 -10.54
N ARG A 56 -31.71 -50.04 -10.07
CA ARG A 56 -32.88 -50.06 -9.15
C ARG A 56 -32.69 -49.68 -7.67
N THR A 57 -33.39 -48.63 -7.31
CA THR A 57 -34.74 -48.31 -6.76
C THR A 57 -34.73 -48.44 -5.22
N ASP A 58 -35.37 -47.62 -4.43
CA ASP A 58 -36.68 -47.03 -4.44
C ASP A 58 -36.82 -45.99 -3.30
N SER A 59 -37.53 -44.94 -3.58
CA SER A 59 -38.63 -44.22 -2.92
C SER A 59 -38.55 -43.82 -1.44
N THR A 60 -38.85 -42.56 -1.10
CA THR A 60 -40.20 -42.04 -0.80
C THR A 60 -40.23 -40.52 -0.59
N ALA A 61 -41.09 -39.91 -1.33
CA ALA A 61 -42.07 -38.82 -1.13
C ALA A 61 -41.90 -37.68 -0.11
N SER A 62 -41.85 -36.52 -0.66
CA SER A 62 -42.60 -35.23 -0.65
C SER A 62 -43.37 -34.81 0.63
N PRO A 63 -43.61 -33.48 0.89
CA PRO A 63 -44.33 -32.64 -0.09
C PRO A 63 -43.82 -31.18 -0.28
N ALA A 64 -44.38 -30.61 -1.29
CA ALA A 64 -44.22 -29.34 -1.93
C ALA A 64 -44.35 -28.10 -1.07
N ASP A 65 -43.60 -27.07 -1.45
CA ASP A 65 -44.14 -25.72 -1.42
C ASP A 65 -43.66 -24.90 -2.64
N THR A 66 -44.59 -24.12 -3.14
CA THR A 66 -44.57 -23.41 -4.41
C THR A 66 -43.67 -22.17 -4.33
N ALA A 67 -42.69 -22.07 -5.21
CA ALA A 67 -42.08 -20.80 -5.55
C ALA A 67 -41.96 -20.60 -7.06
N ALA A 68 -42.36 -19.45 -7.48
CA ALA A 68 -42.53 -19.03 -8.88
C ALA A 68 -41.21 -19.15 -9.66
N LYS A 69 -41.36 -19.63 -10.86
CA LYS A 69 -40.34 -19.75 -11.88
C LYS A 69 -40.07 -18.38 -12.49
N ASP A 70 -39.01 -17.71 -12.04
CA ASP A 70 -38.48 -16.56 -12.75
C ASP A 70 -37.50 -17.07 -13.82
N THR A 71 -37.95 -17.04 -15.06
CA THR A 71 -37.14 -17.32 -16.23
C THR A 71 -36.51 -16.02 -16.70
N SER A 72 -35.48 -15.53 -16.05
CA SER A 72 -34.59 -14.59 -16.69
C SER A 72 -33.43 -15.35 -17.32
N THR A 73 -33.54 -15.61 -18.61
CA THR A 73 -32.42 -15.95 -19.46
C THR A 73 -31.49 -14.74 -19.51
N THR A 74 -30.43 -14.74 -18.70
CA THR A 74 -29.33 -13.84 -18.93
C THR A 74 -28.56 -14.32 -20.14
N THR A 75 -28.84 -13.71 -21.28
CA THR A 75 -27.95 -13.70 -22.43
C THR A 75 -26.61 -13.13 -21.96
N PRO A 76 -25.46 -13.72 -22.31
CA PRO A 76 -24.16 -13.08 -22.11
C PRO A 76 -24.21 -11.69 -22.80
N PRO A 77 -23.55 -10.66 -22.25
CA PRO A 77 -23.48 -9.38 -22.92
C PRO A 77 -22.85 -9.58 -24.30
N ASP A 78 -23.48 -8.98 -25.30
CA ASP A 78 -23.05 -8.97 -26.69
C ASP A 78 -21.64 -8.35 -26.74
N GLU A 79 -20.62 -9.12 -27.10
CA GLU A 79 -19.20 -8.69 -27.14
C GLU A 79 -18.90 -7.78 -28.35
N GLY A 80 -19.90 -7.13 -28.93
CA GLY A 80 -19.79 -6.62 -30.28
C GLY A 80 -19.98 -5.12 -30.52
N ASN A 81 -20.17 -4.26 -29.52
CA ASN A 81 -20.34 -2.84 -29.87
C ASN A 81 -19.98 -1.92 -28.69
N ILE A 82 -18.77 -1.34 -28.71
CA ILE A 82 -18.46 -0.23 -27.83
C ILE A 82 -19.15 1.04 -28.37
N THR A 83 -20.30 1.33 -27.83
CA THR A 83 -20.94 2.62 -28.10
C THR A 83 -20.62 3.54 -26.93
N PRO A 84 -20.14 4.78 -27.17
CA PRO A 84 -19.94 5.75 -26.10
C PRO A 84 -21.27 5.97 -25.36
N THR A 85 -21.30 5.62 -24.06
CA THR A 85 -22.54 5.71 -23.26
C THR A 85 -22.71 7.07 -22.59
N LEU A 86 -21.73 7.96 -22.67
CA LEU A 86 -21.78 9.32 -22.13
C LEU A 86 -21.92 10.32 -23.28
N GLY A 87 -23.01 11.04 -23.30
CA GLY A 87 -23.54 11.69 -24.49
C GLY A 87 -23.16 13.15 -24.72
N LYS A 88 -22.26 13.74 -23.93
CA LYS A 88 -21.85 15.15 -24.16
C LYS A 88 -20.40 15.31 -23.70
N GLY A 89 -19.50 15.31 -24.64
CA GLY A 89 -18.10 15.53 -24.41
C GLY A 89 -17.42 16.00 -25.70
N LEU A 90 -16.15 16.36 -25.56
CA LEU A 90 -15.28 16.61 -26.71
C LEU A 90 -14.60 15.28 -27.07
N LEU A 91 -14.81 14.79 -28.28
CA LEU A 91 -14.02 13.68 -28.80
C LEU A 91 -12.58 14.11 -28.88
N VAL A 92 -11.70 13.41 -28.18
CA VAL A 92 -10.25 13.58 -28.34
C VAL A 92 -9.78 12.80 -29.56
N ASP A 93 -10.11 11.49 -29.61
CA ASP A 93 -9.83 10.65 -30.76
C ASP A 93 -10.64 9.35 -30.69
N ASP A 94 -11.11 8.84 -31.83
CA ASP A 94 -11.71 7.53 -32.00
C ASP A 94 -10.93 6.64 -32.98
N PHE A 95 -9.84 7.16 -33.54
CA PHE A 95 -8.92 6.50 -34.46
C PHE A 95 -9.56 5.92 -35.73
N GLU A 96 -10.80 6.24 -36.05
CA GLU A 96 -11.58 5.64 -37.16
C GLU A 96 -11.09 6.10 -38.55
N ASP A 97 -10.32 7.18 -38.64
CA ASP A 97 -9.63 7.63 -39.85
C ASP A 97 -8.36 6.81 -40.15
N GLY A 98 -7.83 6.11 -39.18
CA GLY A 98 -6.70 5.18 -39.31
C GLY A 98 -5.34 5.86 -39.31
N ASP A 99 -5.24 7.07 -38.78
CA ASP A 99 -4.00 7.78 -38.62
C ASP A 99 -3.77 8.21 -37.13
N ASN A 100 -2.67 8.90 -36.84
CA ASN A 100 -2.31 9.35 -35.50
C ASN A 100 -2.58 10.85 -35.27
N TYR A 101 -3.41 11.46 -36.11
CA TYR A 101 -3.77 12.87 -36.03
C TYR A 101 -5.20 13.03 -35.55
N SER A 102 -5.38 13.67 -34.39
CA SER A 102 -6.72 14.06 -33.93
C SER A 102 -7.18 15.33 -34.62
N ALA A 103 -8.16 15.20 -35.51
CA ALA A 103 -8.74 16.33 -36.20
C ALA A 103 -9.51 17.30 -35.27
N THR A 104 -9.99 16.80 -34.14
CA THR A 104 -10.69 17.61 -33.12
C THR A 104 -9.74 18.43 -32.26
N ILE A 105 -8.64 17.83 -31.87
CA ILE A 105 -7.60 18.49 -31.04
C ILE A 105 -6.64 19.30 -31.92
N ASP A 106 -6.57 19.00 -33.22
CA ASP A 106 -5.65 19.61 -34.21
C ASP A 106 -4.17 19.32 -33.85
N ASN A 107 -3.87 18.06 -33.47
CA ASN A 107 -2.54 17.64 -33.09
C ASN A 107 -2.29 16.15 -33.33
N TYR A 108 -1.01 15.75 -33.27
CA TYR A 108 -0.54 14.37 -33.42
C TYR A 108 -0.27 13.70 -32.09
N TRP A 109 -0.47 12.38 -32.02
CA TRP A 109 -0.03 11.54 -30.93
C TRP A 109 1.47 11.35 -30.96
N TYR A 110 2.17 11.65 -29.88
CA TYR A 110 3.60 11.47 -29.70
C TYR A 110 3.90 10.31 -28.75
N THR A 111 5.16 9.84 -28.75
CA THR A 111 5.64 8.79 -27.83
C THR A 111 6.81 9.29 -27.00
N TYR A 112 7.00 8.69 -25.83
CA TYR A 112 8.13 8.94 -24.94
C TYR A 112 8.48 7.68 -24.15
N SER A 113 9.71 7.58 -23.63
CA SER A 113 10.14 6.45 -22.81
C SER A 113 11.28 6.84 -21.87
N ASP A 114 11.70 5.91 -21.03
CA ASP A 114 12.88 6.06 -20.18
C ASP A 114 14.21 6.08 -20.93
N ASN A 115 14.23 5.80 -22.23
CA ASN A 115 15.45 5.80 -23.05
C ASN A 115 16.23 7.12 -23.01
N ASP A 116 15.54 8.25 -22.82
CA ASP A 116 16.18 9.56 -22.68
C ASP A 116 16.94 9.72 -21.36
N ASN A 117 16.77 8.74 -20.43
CA ASN A 117 17.33 8.73 -19.09
C ASN A 117 18.06 7.42 -18.75
N ASP A 118 18.80 6.86 -19.73
CA ASP A 118 19.56 5.61 -19.60
C ASP A 118 18.72 4.33 -19.37
N GLY A 119 17.40 4.37 -19.60
CA GLY A 119 16.53 3.20 -19.64
C GLY A 119 16.65 2.44 -20.95
N ALA A 120 16.00 1.29 -21.03
CA ALA A 120 16.00 0.45 -22.22
C ALA A 120 14.58 0.03 -22.66
N SER A 121 13.56 0.70 -22.15
CA SER A 121 12.18 0.44 -22.55
C SER A 121 11.90 0.87 -23.98
N VAL A 122 11.13 0.09 -24.71
CA VAL A 122 10.85 0.35 -26.12
C VAL A 122 9.38 0.12 -26.45
N ILE A 123 8.84 0.96 -27.33
CA ILE A 123 7.59 0.68 -28.04
C ILE A 123 7.91 -0.18 -29.23
N THR A 124 7.29 -1.36 -29.31
CA THR A 124 7.55 -2.37 -30.36
C THR A 124 6.47 -2.41 -31.44
N THR A 125 5.39 -1.61 -31.30
CA THR A 125 4.41 -1.43 -32.37
C THR A 125 5.11 -0.91 -33.63
N PRO A 126 4.86 -1.49 -34.79
CA PRO A 126 5.40 -0.94 -36.04
C PRO A 126 4.96 0.51 -36.21
N LEU A 127 5.95 1.38 -36.43
CA LEU A 127 5.70 2.78 -36.73
C LEU A 127 5.31 2.95 -38.21
N ASN A 128 4.56 3.99 -38.52
CA ASN A 128 4.27 4.38 -39.89
C ASN A 128 5.52 4.92 -40.62
N ALA A 129 5.37 5.35 -41.87
CA ALA A 129 6.51 5.86 -42.68
C ALA A 129 7.14 7.13 -42.06
N ASP A 130 6.41 7.88 -41.28
CA ASP A 130 6.85 9.12 -40.63
C ASP A 130 7.46 8.88 -39.24
N GLY A 131 7.46 7.63 -38.77
CA GLY A 131 8.00 7.25 -37.46
C GLY A 131 7.01 7.29 -36.31
N ASP A 132 5.71 7.42 -36.60
CA ASP A 132 4.65 7.53 -35.61
C ASP A 132 3.90 6.22 -35.38
N ILE A 133 3.21 6.07 -34.25
CA ILE A 133 2.30 4.95 -34.00
C ILE A 133 1.07 5.11 -34.88
N ALA A 134 0.74 4.08 -35.66
CA ALA A 134 -0.49 4.03 -36.44
C ALA A 134 -1.55 3.14 -35.76
N PRO A 135 -2.84 3.53 -35.79
CA PRO A 135 -3.92 2.68 -35.31
C PRO A 135 -3.99 1.34 -36.05
N GLY A 136 -4.35 0.29 -35.32
CA GLY A 136 -4.52 -1.06 -35.83
C GLY A 136 -5.98 -1.49 -35.91
N ALA A 137 -6.32 -2.43 -36.78
CA ALA A 137 -7.64 -3.01 -36.86
C ALA A 137 -7.99 -3.77 -35.57
N VAL A 138 -9.25 -3.62 -35.12
CA VAL A 138 -9.73 -4.22 -33.86
C VAL A 138 -11.07 -4.94 -34.03
N ASP A 139 -11.45 -5.69 -33.01
CA ASP A 139 -12.62 -6.57 -32.98
C ASP A 139 -13.73 -6.10 -32.03
N ASN A 140 -13.75 -4.82 -31.69
CA ASN A 140 -14.65 -4.24 -30.68
C ASN A 140 -15.85 -3.46 -31.25
N GLY A 141 -16.07 -3.54 -32.55
CA GLY A 141 -17.11 -2.79 -33.25
C GLY A 141 -16.61 -1.47 -33.87
N SER A 142 -15.45 -0.98 -33.50
CA SER A 142 -14.70 0.07 -34.21
C SER A 142 -13.91 -0.57 -35.36
N LYS A 143 -13.52 0.26 -36.32
CA LYS A 143 -12.65 -0.18 -37.41
C LYS A 143 -11.19 -0.22 -37.00
N TYR A 144 -10.76 0.76 -36.21
CA TYR A 144 -9.42 0.92 -35.70
C TYR A 144 -9.42 1.31 -34.22
N ALA A 145 -8.30 1.10 -33.55
CA ALA A 145 -7.98 1.62 -32.23
C ALA A 145 -6.46 1.84 -32.14
N LEU A 146 -6.01 2.70 -31.25
CA LEU A 146 -4.59 2.84 -30.98
C LEU A 146 -4.09 1.59 -30.25
N GLN A 147 -3.20 0.82 -30.88
CA GLN A 147 -2.55 -0.34 -30.29
C GLN A 147 -1.09 -0.03 -30.03
N VAL A 148 -0.64 -0.14 -28.78
CA VAL A 148 0.74 0.05 -28.38
C VAL A 148 1.27 -1.25 -27.77
N ASN A 149 2.19 -1.90 -28.47
CA ASN A 149 2.97 -3.02 -27.94
C ASN A 149 4.29 -2.47 -27.41
N TYR A 150 4.71 -2.93 -26.23
CA TYR A 150 5.89 -2.41 -25.58
C TYR A 150 6.66 -3.47 -24.81
N THR A 151 7.93 -3.18 -24.57
CA THR A 151 8.78 -3.90 -23.63
C THR A 151 9.35 -2.89 -22.65
N LEU A 152 9.12 -3.13 -21.37
CA LEU A 152 9.67 -2.36 -20.27
C LEU A 152 10.97 -3.03 -19.83
N ASP A 153 12.06 -2.28 -19.89
CA ASP A 153 13.38 -2.73 -19.46
C ASP A 153 14.09 -1.56 -18.78
N LYS A 154 14.39 -1.75 -17.52
CA LYS A 154 14.98 -0.69 -16.70
C LYS A 154 16.34 -0.19 -17.24
N GLY A 155 17.13 -1.06 -17.89
CA GLY A 155 18.50 -0.71 -18.29
C GLY A 155 19.29 -0.20 -17.07
N GLU A 156 19.92 0.96 -17.22
CA GLU A 156 20.63 1.67 -16.15
C GLU A 156 19.79 2.80 -15.51
N TYR A 157 18.51 2.92 -15.89
CA TYR A 157 17.60 3.93 -15.33
C TYR A 157 17.42 3.74 -13.83
N GLU A 158 17.45 4.83 -13.07
CA GLU A 158 17.42 4.77 -11.62
C GLU A 158 16.03 4.35 -11.10
N TYR A 159 14.95 4.75 -11.78
CA TYR A 159 13.55 4.53 -11.36
C TYR A 159 12.90 3.37 -12.12
N ASP A 160 11.58 3.23 -11.97
CA ASP A 160 10.79 2.22 -12.67
C ASP A 160 10.75 2.48 -14.18
N PRO A 161 10.94 1.45 -15.01
CA PRO A 161 10.92 1.59 -16.44
C PRO A 161 9.53 1.97 -16.95
N TYR A 162 9.50 2.82 -18.00
CA TYR A 162 8.24 3.27 -18.57
C TYR A 162 8.29 3.49 -20.09
N VAL A 163 7.12 3.39 -20.69
CA VAL A 163 6.83 3.95 -22.01
C VAL A 163 5.52 4.71 -21.94
N GLY A 164 5.38 5.76 -22.73
CA GLY A 164 4.17 6.54 -22.79
C GLY A 164 3.88 7.07 -24.18
N TRP A 165 2.64 7.50 -24.36
CA TRP A 165 2.17 8.17 -25.57
C TRP A 165 1.09 9.17 -25.18
N GLY A 166 1.02 10.27 -25.88
CA GLY A 166 0.13 11.35 -25.50
C GLY A 166 -0.17 12.29 -26.67
N ILE A 167 -1.08 13.20 -26.41
CA ILE A 167 -1.46 14.28 -27.31
C ILE A 167 -1.46 15.61 -26.56
N GLN A 168 -0.90 16.65 -27.18
CA GLN A 168 -0.98 17.99 -26.61
C GLN A 168 -2.37 18.59 -26.89
N VAL A 169 -2.91 19.28 -25.90
CA VAL A 169 -4.21 19.95 -25.93
C VAL A 169 -3.98 21.47 -25.75
N ALA A 170 -4.70 22.27 -26.50
CA ALA A 170 -4.63 23.73 -26.32
C ALA A 170 -5.33 24.15 -25.02
N GLU A 171 -4.65 24.92 -24.19
CA GLU A 171 -5.25 25.57 -23.03
C GLU A 171 -6.40 26.50 -23.44
N SER A 172 -7.49 26.46 -22.70
CA SER A 172 -8.67 27.28 -23.00
C SER A 172 -9.59 27.40 -21.79
N ASP A 173 -10.19 28.56 -21.62
CA ASP A 173 -11.28 28.75 -20.65
C ASP A 173 -12.48 27.81 -20.89
N GLU A 174 -12.69 27.38 -22.13
CA GLU A 174 -13.74 26.43 -22.49
C GLU A 174 -13.47 25.02 -21.92
N ASN A 175 -12.22 24.65 -21.70
CA ASN A 175 -11.85 23.38 -21.07
C ASN A 175 -12.36 23.29 -19.62
N GLY A 176 -12.59 24.43 -18.95
CA GLY A 176 -13.13 24.49 -17.58
C GLY A 176 -14.51 23.82 -17.41
N ARG A 177 -15.21 23.50 -18.48
CA ARG A 177 -16.47 22.74 -18.43
C ARG A 177 -16.26 21.23 -18.23
N PHE A 178 -15.08 20.72 -18.56
CA PHE A 178 -14.79 19.30 -18.44
C PHE A 178 -14.54 18.88 -17.00
N GLY A 179 -15.16 17.79 -16.58
CA GLY A 179 -15.02 17.20 -15.25
C GLY A 179 -14.38 15.82 -15.26
N GLY A 180 -14.04 15.28 -16.45
CA GLY A 180 -13.44 13.96 -16.53
C GLY A 180 -13.04 13.54 -17.94
N ILE A 181 -12.44 12.35 -18.02
CA ILE A 181 -12.09 11.68 -19.27
C ILE A 181 -12.69 10.27 -19.29
N THR A 182 -13.16 9.86 -20.45
CA THR A 182 -13.62 8.49 -20.71
C THR A 182 -12.92 7.92 -21.92
N TYR A 183 -12.59 6.64 -21.86
CA TYR A 183 -12.05 5.90 -23.00
C TYR A 183 -12.30 4.40 -22.84
N TRP A 184 -12.21 3.66 -23.91
CA TRP A 184 -12.20 2.21 -23.88
C TRP A 184 -10.78 1.69 -23.95
N TYR A 185 -10.49 0.64 -23.17
CA TYR A 185 -9.17 0.01 -23.20
C TYR A 185 -9.23 -1.51 -23.03
N LYS A 186 -8.17 -2.18 -23.51
CA LYS A 186 -7.92 -3.60 -23.34
C LYS A 186 -6.40 -3.81 -23.29
N GLY A 187 -5.89 -4.59 -22.35
CA GLY A 187 -4.46 -4.88 -22.24
C GLY A 187 -3.87 -4.58 -20.88
N GLY A 188 -2.63 -4.14 -20.86
CA GLY A 188 -1.83 -3.93 -19.65
C GLY A 188 -2.35 -2.89 -18.68
N ALA A 189 -1.91 -2.96 -17.42
CA ALA A 189 -2.11 -1.89 -16.46
C ALA A 189 -1.38 -0.63 -16.93
N HIS A 190 -1.99 0.53 -16.69
CA HIS A 190 -1.46 1.80 -17.16
C HIS A 190 -1.92 2.97 -16.29
N GLU A 191 -1.23 4.08 -16.43
CA GLU A 191 -1.63 5.36 -15.87
C GLU A 191 -2.19 6.24 -16.98
N VAL A 192 -3.24 7.01 -16.70
CA VAL A 192 -3.65 8.13 -17.54
C VAL A 192 -3.26 9.42 -16.84
N HIS A 193 -2.53 10.26 -17.52
CA HIS A 193 -2.04 11.55 -17.05
C HIS A 193 -2.84 12.67 -17.71
N ILE A 194 -3.31 13.61 -16.90
CA ILE A 194 -3.92 14.86 -17.36
C ILE A 194 -2.98 15.98 -16.93
N GLU A 195 -2.18 16.45 -17.86
CA GLU A 195 -1.15 17.42 -17.58
C GLU A 195 -1.72 18.83 -17.63
N VAL A 196 -1.48 19.62 -16.59
CA VAL A 196 -1.83 21.05 -16.54
C VAL A 196 -0.54 21.90 -16.53
N SER A 197 -0.61 23.09 -17.11
CA SER A 197 0.56 23.97 -17.23
C SER A 197 1.09 24.49 -15.89
N ASP A 198 0.24 24.48 -14.86
CA ASP A 198 0.62 24.90 -13.50
C ASP A 198 1.62 23.92 -12.84
N VAL A 199 1.64 22.66 -13.26
CA VAL A 199 2.62 21.66 -12.80
C VAL A 199 3.89 21.79 -13.63
N THR A 200 5.01 22.16 -12.99
CA THR A 200 6.30 22.47 -13.65
C THR A 200 7.40 21.46 -13.33
N ASP A 201 7.15 20.52 -12.41
CA ASP A 201 8.13 19.55 -11.89
C ASP A 201 7.85 18.10 -12.30
N TYR A 202 6.92 17.90 -13.25
CA TYR A 202 6.50 16.59 -13.78
C TYR A 202 5.70 15.71 -12.80
N ASP A 203 5.37 16.17 -11.60
CA ASP A 203 4.44 15.47 -10.70
C ASP A 203 2.99 15.69 -11.14
N VAL A 204 2.65 15.12 -12.30
CA VAL A 204 1.39 15.38 -13.00
C VAL A 204 0.20 14.69 -12.31
N HIS A 205 -0.99 15.22 -12.56
CA HIS A 205 -2.24 14.61 -12.10
C HIS A 205 -2.54 13.35 -12.89
N LEU A 206 -2.75 12.23 -12.22
CA LEU A 206 -2.92 10.92 -12.84
C LEU A 206 -3.98 10.05 -12.16
N ALA A 207 -4.44 9.03 -12.89
CA ALA A 207 -5.18 7.90 -12.36
C ALA A 207 -4.57 6.58 -12.84
N LYS A 208 -4.60 5.54 -12.00
CA LYS A 208 -4.05 4.20 -12.28
C LYS A 208 -5.15 3.23 -12.68
N LEU A 209 -4.98 2.54 -13.79
CA LEU A 209 -5.90 1.55 -14.34
C LEU A 209 -5.31 0.15 -14.24
N LYS A 210 -6.11 -0.81 -13.77
CA LYS A 210 -5.74 -2.22 -13.74
C LYS A 210 -5.79 -2.82 -15.16
N ALA A 211 -4.98 -3.83 -15.42
CA ALA A 211 -5.03 -4.58 -16.67
C ALA A 211 -6.42 -5.18 -16.91
N SER A 212 -6.89 -5.17 -18.16
CA SER A 212 -8.13 -5.82 -18.57
C SER A 212 -7.91 -6.66 -19.83
N ARG A 213 -8.35 -7.91 -19.80
CA ARG A 213 -8.28 -8.80 -20.97
C ARG A 213 -9.46 -8.64 -21.93
N THR A 214 -10.48 -7.88 -21.54
CA THR A 214 -11.65 -7.54 -22.36
C THR A 214 -11.76 -6.03 -22.49
N TRP A 215 -12.44 -5.55 -23.54
CA TRP A 215 -12.70 -4.13 -23.68
C TRP A 215 -13.48 -3.61 -22.45
N THR A 216 -12.92 -2.61 -21.79
CA THR A 216 -13.44 -2.02 -20.57
C THR A 216 -13.46 -0.50 -20.71
N GLN A 217 -14.59 0.11 -20.35
CA GLN A 217 -14.69 1.57 -20.35
C GLN A 217 -14.07 2.13 -19.05
N ALA A 218 -13.09 3.00 -19.18
CA ALA A 218 -12.63 3.86 -18.12
C ALA A 218 -13.49 5.12 -18.03
N VAL A 219 -13.88 5.51 -16.83
CA VAL A 219 -14.55 6.77 -16.51
C VAL A 219 -13.80 7.39 -15.35
N ILE A 220 -13.06 8.45 -15.60
CA ILE A 220 -12.17 9.09 -14.62
C ILE A 220 -12.58 10.54 -14.47
N ARG A 221 -12.93 10.93 -13.25
CA ARG A 221 -13.26 12.31 -12.96
C ARG A 221 -11.99 13.07 -12.60
N PHE A 222 -11.89 14.31 -13.03
CA PHE A 222 -10.71 15.12 -12.76
C PHE A 222 -10.48 15.37 -11.28
N LYS A 223 -11.55 15.43 -10.49
CA LYS A 223 -11.43 15.57 -9.02
C LYS A 223 -10.87 14.33 -8.32
N ASP A 224 -10.84 13.18 -8.99
CA ASP A 224 -10.27 11.93 -8.47
C ASP A 224 -8.81 11.72 -8.89
N LEU A 225 -8.28 12.60 -9.74
CA LEU A 225 -6.87 12.59 -10.11
C LEU A 225 -6.00 12.96 -8.91
N ALA A 226 -4.84 12.37 -8.82
CA ALA A 226 -3.85 12.67 -7.79
C ALA A 226 -2.48 12.91 -8.43
N GLN A 227 -1.69 13.81 -7.85
CA GLN A 227 -0.26 13.88 -8.12
C GLN A 227 0.46 12.73 -7.40
N GLY A 228 1.67 12.38 -7.85
CA GLY A 228 2.51 11.35 -7.20
C GLY A 228 2.95 11.72 -5.79
N GLY A 229 2.91 12.99 -5.44
CA GLY A 229 3.21 13.51 -4.10
C GLY A 229 4.70 13.78 -3.85
N TRP A 230 5.51 13.76 -4.91
CA TRP A 230 6.93 14.03 -4.83
C TRP A 230 7.31 15.43 -5.32
N GLY A 231 6.41 16.13 -5.97
CA GLY A 231 6.56 17.48 -6.45
C GLY A 231 5.75 18.51 -5.65
N GLU A 232 5.65 19.71 -6.16
CA GLU A 232 4.80 20.74 -5.59
C GLU A 232 3.33 20.40 -5.81
N MET A 233 2.53 20.39 -4.74
CA MET A 233 1.09 20.13 -4.84
C MET A 233 0.36 21.28 -5.50
N VAL A 234 -0.21 21.04 -6.65
CA VAL A 234 -0.93 22.01 -7.47
C VAL A 234 -2.41 21.61 -7.58
N ALA A 235 -3.31 22.53 -7.32
CA ALA A 235 -4.74 22.28 -7.54
C ALA A 235 -5.02 22.07 -9.04
N PHE A 236 -5.82 21.06 -9.37
CA PHE A 236 -6.20 20.80 -10.75
C PHE A 236 -7.15 21.87 -11.27
N ASP A 237 -6.81 22.48 -12.40
CA ASP A 237 -7.71 23.34 -13.18
C ASP A 237 -7.80 22.86 -14.63
N ALA A 238 -8.97 22.41 -15.05
CA ALA A 238 -9.19 21.91 -16.40
C ALA A 238 -8.91 22.94 -17.50
N LYS A 239 -8.97 24.24 -17.21
CA LYS A 239 -8.64 25.29 -18.17
C LYS A 239 -7.19 25.25 -18.63
N HIS A 240 -6.31 24.76 -17.76
CA HIS A 240 -4.88 24.68 -17.94
C HIS A 240 -4.41 23.31 -18.44
N ILE A 241 -5.34 22.44 -18.93
CA ILE A 241 -4.96 21.17 -19.56
C ILE A 241 -4.10 21.46 -20.79
N LYS A 242 -2.87 20.94 -20.77
CA LYS A 242 -1.90 21.07 -21.87
C LYS A 242 -1.60 19.77 -22.58
N ALA A 243 -1.84 18.60 -21.94
CA ALA A 243 -1.66 17.30 -22.56
C ALA A 243 -2.51 16.21 -21.87
N ILE A 244 -2.82 15.19 -22.64
CA ILE A 244 -3.39 13.92 -22.17
C ILE A 244 -2.40 12.84 -22.57
N SER A 245 -1.94 12.02 -21.64
CA SER A 245 -1.02 10.93 -21.95
C SER A 245 -1.38 9.65 -21.21
N PHE A 246 -0.93 8.54 -21.76
CA PHE A 246 -1.05 7.20 -21.19
C PHE A 246 0.34 6.65 -20.97
N GLN A 247 0.59 6.04 -19.82
CA GLN A 247 1.91 5.54 -19.48
C GLN A 247 1.81 4.12 -18.92
N ALA A 248 2.54 3.18 -19.53
CA ALA A 248 2.77 1.87 -18.95
C ALA A 248 4.06 1.92 -18.12
N LYS A 249 3.99 1.43 -16.88
CA LYS A 249 5.13 1.34 -15.95
C LYS A 249 5.41 -0.10 -15.60
N GLY A 250 6.66 -0.41 -15.34
CA GLY A 250 7.14 -1.74 -14.97
C GLY A 250 7.85 -1.78 -13.63
N SER A 251 8.63 -2.80 -13.46
CA SER A 251 9.52 -3.01 -12.32
C SER A 251 10.92 -3.34 -12.84
N ALA A 252 11.84 -3.67 -11.96
CA ALA A 252 13.21 -4.08 -12.36
C ALA A 252 13.28 -5.32 -13.28
N LYS A 253 12.17 -6.07 -13.41
CA LYS A 253 12.08 -7.24 -14.28
C LYS A 253 11.61 -6.83 -15.67
N VAL A 254 12.34 -7.26 -16.72
CA VAL A 254 11.91 -7.05 -18.11
C VAL A 254 10.53 -7.66 -18.34
N TYR A 255 9.63 -6.86 -18.90
CA TYR A 255 8.24 -7.23 -19.11
C TYR A 255 7.72 -6.69 -20.45
N SER A 256 6.98 -7.49 -21.20
CA SER A 256 6.34 -7.08 -22.45
C SER A 256 4.83 -7.25 -22.37
N ASP A 257 4.10 -6.28 -22.88
CA ASP A 257 2.63 -6.31 -22.95
C ASP A 257 2.15 -5.44 -24.13
N SER A 258 0.83 -5.30 -24.22
CA SER A 258 0.15 -4.41 -25.16
C SER A 258 -0.99 -3.67 -24.48
N LEU A 259 -1.28 -2.47 -24.96
CA LEU A 259 -2.42 -1.69 -24.56
C LEU A 259 -3.15 -1.19 -25.81
N PHE A 260 -4.46 -1.43 -25.84
CA PHE A 260 -5.38 -0.89 -26.84
C PHE A 260 -6.19 0.22 -26.18
N ILE A 261 -6.32 1.34 -26.86
CA ILE A 261 -7.13 2.48 -26.43
C ILE A 261 -8.00 2.95 -27.59
N ASP A 262 -9.24 3.29 -27.29
CA ASP A 262 -10.24 3.68 -28.28
C ASP A 262 -11.26 4.65 -27.69
N ASN A 263 -11.88 5.46 -28.54
CA ASN A 263 -13.02 6.33 -28.18
C ASN A 263 -12.75 7.22 -26.96
N ILE A 264 -11.72 8.08 -27.05
CA ILE A 264 -11.30 8.97 -25.99
C ILE A 264 -12.14 10.27 -26.01
N TYR A 265 -12.78 10.60 -24.89
CA TYR A 265 -13.58 11.81 -24.73
C TYR A 265 -13.21 12.58 -23.46
N LEU A 266 -13.07 13.89 -23.58
CA LEU A 266 -13.20 14.78 -22.43
C LEU A 266 -14.70 15.00 -22.18
N GLN A 267 -15.16 14.71 -20.99
CA GLN A 267 -16.57 14.72 -20.61
C GLN A 267 -16.94 15.96 -19.80
N ASP A 268 -18.09 16.53 -20.10
CA ASP A 268 -18.65 17.60 -19.28
C ASP A 268 -18.88 17.11 -17.84
N THR A 269 -18.63 17.99 -16.85
CA THR A 269 -18.80 17.68 -15.43
C THR A 269 -20.16 17.04 -15.13
N SER A 270 -21.24 17.56 -15.73
CA SER A 270 -22.60 17.02 -15.57
C SER A 270 -22.78 15.58 -16.07
N GLU A 271 -21.93 15.12 -16.98
CA GLU A 271 -22.03 13.76 -17.53
C GLU A 271 -21.29 12.74 -16.65
N VAL A 272 -20.10 13.08 -16.15
CA VAL A 272 -19.31 12.16 -15.30
C VAL A 272 -19.86 12.06 -13.88
N GLU A 273 -20.71 12.98 -13.47
CA GLU A 273 -21.34 12.97 -12.15
C GLU A 273 -22.67 12.22 -12.06
N LYS A 274 -23.28 11.87 -13.20
CA LYS A 274 -24.60 11.19 -13.24
C LYS A 274 -24.65 9.82 -12.56
N ASP A 275 -23.51 9.15 -12.45
CA ASP A 275 -23.40 7.79 -11.91
C ASP A 275 -22.81 7.71 -10.50
N GLN A 276 -22.94 8.82 -9.74
CA GLN A 276 -22.41 8.85 -8.37
C GLN A 276 -23.20 7.88 -7.47
N PRO A 277 -22.52 7.12 -6.59
CA PRO A 277 -23.21 6.39 -5.55
C PRO A 277 -23.96 7.37 -4.63
N ASP A 278 -25.21 7.01 -4.30
CA ASP A 278 -26.01 7.77 -3.33
C ASP A 278 -25.35 7.72 -1.96
N MET A 279 -24.67 8.79 -1.58
CA MET A 279 -24.01 8.94 -0.29
C MET A 279 -24.96 9.61 0.69
N THR A 280 -25.89 8.82 1.24
CA THR A 280 -26.86 9.30 2.23
C THR A 280 -26.14 9.89 3.44
N ILE A 281 -26.49 11.13 3.78
CA ILE A 281 -26.04 11.76 5.03
C ILE A 281 -26.86 11.17 6.17
N ASN A 282 -26.17 10.64 7.17
CA ASN A 282 -26.78 10.07 8.37
C ASN A 282 -26.35 10.87 9.60
N ASP A 283 -27.14 10.81 10.66
CA ASP A 283 -26.69 11.29 11.95
C ASP A 283 -25.58 10.38 12.49
N PRO A 284 -24.57 10.93 13.20
CA PRO A 284 -23.49 10.14 13.76
C PRO A 284 -24.04 9.15 14.81
N VAL A 285 -23.61 7.90 14.71
CA VAL A 285 -23.87 6.90 15.73
C VAL A 285 -22.64 6.80 16.61
N ILE A 286 -22.70 7.44 17.77
CA ILE A 286 -21.61 7.43 18.75
C ILE A 286 -21.90 6.33 19.77
N PRO A 287 -21.07 5.27 19.84
CA PRO A 287 -21.28 4.22 20.82
C PRO A 287 -21.07 4.73 22.26
N THR A 288 -21.88 4.26 23.19
CA THR A 288 -21.61 4.47 24.60
C THR A 288 -20.63 3.41 25.09
N VAL A 289 -19.42 3.82 25.42
CA VAL A 289 -18.34 2.92 25.87
C VAL A 289 -18.21 3.05 27.40
N GLU A 290 -18.63 2.01 28.10
CA GLU A 290 -18.52 1.95 29.54
C GLU A 290 -17.53 0.87 29.98
N PHE A 291 -16.75 1.17 30.98
CA PHE A 291 -15.83 0.24 31.62
C PHE A 291 -15.46 0.75 33.02
N THR A 292 -15.06 -0.15 33.87
CA THR A 292 -14.55 0.16 35.21
C THR A 292 -13.03 0.16 35.20
N GLU A 293 -12.42 0.86 36.14
CA GLU A 293 -10.94 0.85 36.31
C GLU A 293 -10.40 -0.58 36.46
N ALA A 294 -11.12 -1.45 37.19
CA ALA A 294 -10.72 -2.85 37.37
C ALA A 294 -10.66 -3.65 36.08
N GLU A 295 -11.49 -3.33 35.08
CA GLU A 295 -11.53 -4.02 33.78
C GLU A 295 -10.34 -3.63 32.87
N ILE A 296 -9.59 -2.58 33.20
CA ILE A 296 -8.45 -2.09 32.41
C ILE A 296 -7.13 -2.06 33.20
N THR A 297 -7.17 -2.40 34.49
CA THR A 297 -5.97 -2.35 35.34
C THR A 297 -5.09 -3.58 35.10
N VAL A 298 -3.85 -3.34 34.73
CA VAL A 298 -2.77 -4.34 34.66
C VAL A 298 -1.80 -4.07 35.80
N THR A 299 -1.59 -5.04 36.68
CA THR A 299 -0.69 -4.92 37.86
C THR A 299 0.71 -5.51 37.59
N ASN A 300 0.91 -6.15 36.45
CA ASN A 300 2.19 -6.68 36.03
C ASN A 300 3.23 -5.55 35.95
N PRO A 301 4.41 -5.70 36.58
CA PRO A 301 5.49 -4.69 36.54
C PRO A 301 5.93 -4.28 35.13
N LEU A 302 5.82 -5.18 34.15
CA LEU A 302 6.10 -4.85 32.75
C LEU A 302 5.20 -3.76 32.18
N GLN A 303 3.97 -3.57 32.71
CA GLN A 303 3.12 -2.46 32.29
C GLN A 303 3.77 -1.11 32.65
N ALA A 304 4.35 -1.00 33.85
CA ALA A 304 5.07 0.22 34.24
C ALA A 304 6.34 0.42 33.40
N LYS A 305 7.05 -0.66 33.07
CA LYS A 305 8.20 -0.62 32.15
C LYS A 305 7.77 -0.15 30.75
N ALA A 306 6.71 -0.71 30.20
CA ALA A 306 6.16 -0.31 28.91
C ALA A 306 5.73 1.17 28.89
N MET A 307 4.99 1.62 29.91
CA MET A 307 4.58 3.04 30.04
C MET A 307 5.77 3.99 30.15
N LYS A 308 6.83 3.58 30.81
CA LYS A 308 8.04 4.40 31.00
C LYS A 308 8.84 4.55 29.70
N TYR A 309 8.99 3.45 28.94
CA TYR A 309 9.94 3.36 27.86
C TYR A 309 9.32 3.34 26.45
N LEU A 310 8.09 2.84 26.28
CA LEU A 310 7.48 2.66 24.98
C LEU A 310 6.34 3.67 24.68
N ASN A 311 6.18 4.68 25.53
CA ASN A 311 5.20 5.74 25.33
C ASN A 311 5.81 6.92 24.56
N LYS A 312 4.99 7.63 23.79
CA LYS A 312 5.40 8.76 22.94
C LYS A 312 6.50 8.37 21.96
N GLY A 313 6.31 7.27 21.25
CA GLY A 313 7.25 6.74 20.28
C GLY A 313 6.98 7.20 18.85
N VAL A 314 7.99 6.98 17.99
CA VAL A 314 7.89 7.16 16.54
C VAL A 314 8.65 6.06 15.81
N ASN A 315 8.15 5.68 14.63
CA ASN A 315 8.81 4.76 13.71
C ASN A 315 9.71 5.52 12.74
N PHE A 316 10.94 5.02 12.53
CA PHE A 316 11.83 5.46 11.46
C PHE A 316 11.56 4.61 10.20
N THR A 317 10.68 5.08 9.36
CA THR A 317 10.14 4.38 8.19
C THR A 317 10.87 4.73 6.89
N ASN A 318 10.60 3.96 5.83
CA ASN A 318 11.10 4.20 4.47
C ASN A 318 12.62 4.05 4.32
N TRP A 319 13.23 3.14 5.03
CA TRP A 319 14.67 2.92 4.98
C TRP A 319 15.07 1.44 5.00
N LEU A 320 15.11 0.79 6.16
CA LEU A 320 15.71 -0.56 6.31
C LEU A 320 14.68 -1.70 6.21
N GLU A 321 13.39 -1.38 6.24
CA GLU A 321 12.27 -2.31 6.07
C GLU A 321 11.94 -2.58 4.61
N SER A 322 12.42 -1.76 3.68
CA SER A 322 12.08 -1.93 2.27
C SER A 322 12.81 -3.12 1.64
N ALA A 323 12.23 -3.72 0.58
CA ALA A 323 12.80 -4.84 -0.17
C ALA A 323 14.23 -4.60 -0.71
N ASN A 324 14.66 -3.34 -0.77
CA ASN A 324 16.02 -2.92 -1.13
C ASN A 324 16.78 -2.31 0.07
N GLY A 325 16.23 -2.44 1.27
CA GLY A 325 16.65 -1.72 2.47
C GLY A 325 17.96 -2.18 3.10
N LYS A 326 18.70 -3.12 2.48
CA LYS A 326 20.02 -3.47 3.02
C LYS A 326 20.87 -2.22 3.18
N PHE A 327 21.40 -2.02 4.38
CA PHE A 327 22.17 -0.84 4.73
C PHE A 327 23.26 -0.54 3.69
N LYS A 328 23.16 0.61 3.08
CA LYS A 328 24.15 1.16 2.13
C LYS A 328 24.78 2.44 2.67
N LYS A 329 23.99 3.26 3.37
CA LYS A 329 24.39 4.52 3.99
C LYS A 329 23.37 4.91 5.06
N PHE A 330 23.76 5.69 6.06
CA PHE A 330 22.80 6.31 6.96
C PHE A 330 21.91 7.29 6.21
N VAL A 331 20.61 7.05 6.28
CA VAL A 331 19.56 8.01 5.91
C VAL A 331 19.28 8.88 7.14
N PHE A 332 19.07 8.25 8.29
CA PHE A 332 18.92 8.91 9.58
C PHE A 332 20.23 8.84 10.35
N ASP A 333 20.47 9.83 11.20
CA ASP A 333 21.68 9.90 12.06
C ASP A 333 21.34 10.45 13.46
N GLU A 334 22.37 10.70 14.28
CA GLU A 334 22.18 11.20 15.63
C GLU A 334 21.39 12.51 15.69
N THR A 335 21.48 13.34 14.65
CA THR A 335 20.76 14.64 14.63
C THR A 335 19.25 14.44 14.53
N ASP A 336 18.78 13.37 13.87
CA ASP A 336 17.37 13.00 13.83
C ASP A 336 16.91 12.52 15.21
N VAL A 337 17.69 11.67 15.88
CA VAL A 337 17.39 11.21 17.25
C VAL A 337 17.36 12.38 18.24
N GLN A 338 18.29 13.33 18.11
CA GLN A 338 18.30 14.57 18.90
C GLN A 338 17.02 15.39 18.64
N LEU A 339 16.64 15.58 17.37
CA LEU A 339 15.45 16.31 17.01
C LEU A 339 14.19 15.70 17.62
N LEU A 340 14.07 14.37 17.60
CA LEU A 340 12.97 13.65 18.25
C LEU A 340 12.94 13.91 19.75
N ALA A 341 14.07 13.74 20.43
CA ALA A 341 14.18 13.94 21.88
C ALA A 341 13.85 15.39 22.29
N ASP A 342 14.35 16.38 21.54
CA ASP A 342 14.08 17.80 21.75
C ASP A 342 12.61 18.16 21.60
N ASN A 343 11.85 17.35 20.84
CA ASN A 343 10.41 17.51 20.65
C ASN A 343 9.56 16.56 21.52
N GLY A 344 10.17 15.94 22.56
CA GLY A 344 9.43 15.16 23.55
C GLY A 344 9.11 13.71 23.16
N ILE A 345 9.64 13.20 22.05
CA ILE A 345 9.58 11.78 21.68
C ILE A 345 10.51 11.01 22.61
N LYS A 346 10.08 9.85 23.10
CA LYS A 346 10.79 9.06 24.13
C LYS A 346 11.15 7.65 23.68
N SER A 347 10.60 7.18 22.57
CA SER A 347 10.83 5.84 22.04
C SER A 347 11.05 5.90 20.53
N LEU A 348 12.03 5.15 20.04
CA LEU A 348 12.30 4.97 18.64
C LEU A 348 12.10 3.50 18.27
N ARG A 349 11.21 3.21 17.34
CA ARG A 349 11.10 1.90 16.70
C ARG A 349 11.79 1.96 15.35
N LEU A 350 12.71 1.05 15.10
CA LEU A 350 13.45 0.92 13.85
C LEU A 350 12.96 -0.31 13.09
N PRO A 351 12.10 -0.13 12.10
CA PRO A 351 11.78 -1.18 11.14
C PRO A 351 13.02 -1.57 10.35
N ILE A 352 13.41 -2.85 10.39
CA ILE A 352 14.57 -3.38 9.69
C ILE A 352 14.35 -4.82 9.24
N ASP A 353 14.59 -5.09 7.98
CA ASP A 353 14.59 -6.45 7.45
C ASP A 353 15.88 -7.16 7.85
N LEU A 354 15.84 -7.83 9.00
CA LEU A 354 17.03 -8.45 9.63
C LEU A 354 17.63 -9.56 8.78
N ASP A 355 16.84 -10.31 8.02
CA ASP A 355 17.36 -11.45 7.27
C ASP A 355 18.13 -11.05 6.00
N LEU A 356 17.99 -9.82 5.55
CA LEU A 356 18.84 -9.28 4.47
C LEU A 356 20.34 -9.28 4.86
N TYR A 357 20.64 -9.32 6.15
CA TYR A 357 22.00 -9.38 6.66
C TYR A 357 22.53 -10.82 6.79
N ALA A 358 21.67 -11.83 6.59
CA ALA A 358 22.11 -13.23 6.46
C ALA A 358 22.67 -13.47 5.05
N THR A 359 23.99 -13.64 4.96
CA THR A 359 24.73 -13.70 3.69
C THR A 359 24.43 -14.93 2.84
N ASN A 360 23.95 -16.00 3.47
CA ASN A 360 23.65 -17.28 2.83
C ASN A 360 22.19 -17.75 3.06
N ARG A 361 21.25 -16.81 3.28
CA ARG A 361 19.85 -17.14 3.58
C ARG A 361 19.22 -18.09 2.57
N ASN A 362 19.46 -17.87 1.27
CA ASN A 362 18.90 -18.70 0.20
C ASN A 362 19.47 -20.15 0.19
N GLU A 363 20.70 -20.34 0.63
CA GLU A 363 21.31 -21.64 0.81
C GLU A 363 20.73 -22.35 2.04
N PHE A 364 20.60 -21.60 3.14
CA PHE A 364 20.07 -22.10 4.40
C PHE A 364 18.64 -22.62 4.26
N VAL A 365 17.73 -21.84 3.64
CA VAL A 365 16.31 -22.26 3.48
C VAL A 365 16.13 -23.42 2.51
N LYS A 366 17.08 -23.65 1.59
CA LYS A 366 17.08 -24.80 0.65
C LYS A 366 17.79 -26.03 1.21
N ASP A 367 18.49 -25.91 2.33
CA ASP A 367 19.22 -27.03 2.93
C ASP A 367 18.28 -28.05 3.57
N THR A 368 18.20 -29.25 2.98
CA THR A 368 17.43 -30.39 3.49
C THR A 368 18.27 -31.32 4.39
N THR A 369 19.57 -31.04 4.50
CA THR A 369 20.51 -31.86 5.27
C THR A 369 20.72 -31.36 6.69
N GLY A 370 20.40 -30.10 6.96
CA GLY A 370 20.61 -29.45 8.26
C GLY A 370 22.08 -29.17 8.56
N THR A 371 22.91 -29.07 7.52
CA THR A 371 24.37 -28.85 7.65
C THR A 371 24.79 -27.42 7.36
N VAL A 372 23.92 -26.61 6.77
CA VAL A 372 24.20 -25.19 6.50
C VAL A 372 23.86 -24.38 7.75
N GLU A 373 24.87 -23.74 8.32
CA GLU A 373 24.70 -22.74 9.40
C GLU A 373 24.45 -21.38 8.79
N LEU A 374 23.59 -20.57 9.42
CA LEU A 374 23.31 -19.22 8.98
C LEU A 374 24.51 -18.32 9.26
N ALA A 375 24.94 -17.54 8.28
CA ALA A 375 26.07 -16.62 8.35
C ALA A 375 25.61 -15.18 8.16
N PHE A 376 26.15 -14.24 8.94
CA PHE A 376 25.73 -12.85 8.97
C PHE A 376 26.83 -11.87 8.53
N ASP A 377 26.41 -10.75 7.97
CA ASP A 377 27.24 -9.57 7.74
C ASP A 377 27.18 -8.67 8.98
N ASP A 378 27.88 -9.10 10.03
CA ASP A 378 27.91 -8.43 11.34
C ASP A 378 28.39 -6.98 11.24
N SER A 379 29.35 -6.73 10.35
CA SER A 379 29.92 -5.40 10.20
C SER A 379 28.89 -4.40 9.69
N THR A 380 27.99 -4.83 8.82
CA THR A 380 26.93 -3.97 8.29
C THR A 380 25.74 -3.90 9.27
N LEU A 381 25.28 -5.03 9.79
CA LEU A 381 24.14 -5.11 10.70
C LEU A 381 24.38 -4.30 11.98
N PHE A 382 25.48 -4.59 12.68
CA PHE A 382 25.75 -3.96 13.96
C PHE A 382 26.29 -2.54 13.84
N THR A 383 26.82 -2.13 12.69
CA THR A 383 27.11 -0.70 12.44
C THR A 383 25.85 0.15 12.59
N VAL A 384 24.71 -0.28 12.05
CA VAL A 384 23.48 0.49 12.16
C VAL A 384 22.84 0.32 13.54
N LEU A 385 22.67 -0.91 14.02
CA LEU A 385 22.00 -1.16 15.30
C LEU A 385 22.73 -0.53 16.48
N ASP A 386 24.06 -0.68 16.57
CA ASP A 386 24.86 -0.11 17.65
C ASP A 386 24.86 1.42 17.63
N SER A 387 24.85 2.04 16.43
CA SER A 387 24.70 3.49 16.33
C SER A 387 23.38 3.96 16.94
N PHE A 388 22.28 3.28 16.66
CA PHE A 388 20.98 3.64 17.26
C PHE A 388 20.93 3.33 18.75
N VAL A 389 21.54 2.25 19.21
CA VAL A 389 21.69 1.96 20.65
C VAL A 389 22.47 3.08 21.34
N GLU A 390 23.55 3.55 20.73
CA GLU A 390 24.35 4.67 21.28
C GLU A 390 23.54 5.97 21.29
N TRP A 391 22.98 6.36 20.16
CA TRP A 391 22.28 7.64 20.00
C TRP A 391 21.03 7.72 20.89
N THR A 392 20.20 6.67 20.90
CA THR A 392 19.02 6.63 21.78
C THR A 392 19.41 6.68 23.24
N GLY A 393 20.48 5.97 23.66
CA GLY A 393 21.01 6.03 25.00
C GLY A 393 21.50 7.43 25.41
N LYS A 394 22.21 8.11 24.51
CA LYS A 394 22.70 9.48 24.71
C LYS A 394 21.57 10.49 24.91
N HIS A 395 20.46 10.30 24.22
CA HIS A 395 19.30 11.18 24.27
C HIS A 395 18.19 10.70 25.21
N ASN A 396 18.45 9.70 26.06
CA ASN A 396 17.48 9.12 27.01
C ASN A 396 16.19 8.61 26.33
N MET A 397 16.30 8.05 25.15
CA MET A 397 15.22 7.41 24.40
C MET A 397 15.36 5.89 24.50
N SER A 398 14.26 5.18 24.49
CA SER A 398 14.26 3.72 24.30
C SER A 398 14.41 3.35 22.82
N PHE A 399 14.81 2.11 22.59
CA PHE A 399 15.04 1.59 21.26
C PHE A 399 14.35 0.25 21.05
N VAL A 400 13.53 0.15 20.00
CA VAL A 400 12.88 -1.08 19.57
C VAL A 400 13.51 -1.52 18.26
N ILE A 401 14.09 -2.71 18.24
CA ILE A 401 14.54 -3.39 17.03
C ILE A 401 13.35 -4.20 16.54
N ASP A 402 12.79 -3.81 15.42
CA ASP A 402 11.63 -4.45 14.81
C ASP A 402 12.05 -5.23 13.57
N TYR A 403 11.90 -6.56 13.62
CA TYR A 403 12.10 -7.38 12.44
C TYR A 403 10.95 -7.13 11.46
N HIS A 404 11.22 -6.31 10.45
CA HIS A 404 10.22 -5.79 9.53
C HIS A 404 10.55 -6.21 8.11
N GLU A 405 9.83 -7.18 7.62
CA GLU A 405 10.09 -7.83 6.35
C GLU A 405 8.89 -7.64 5.42
N TYR A 406 9.14 -7.17 4.21
CA TYR A 406 8.14 -6.97 3.16
C TYR A 406 8.28 -7.94 1.98
N ASP A 407 9.31 -8.80 1.97
CA ASP A 407 9.43 -9.81 0.93
C ASP A 407 8.41 -10.93 1.21
N ASN A 408 7.27 -10.85 0.55
CA ASN A 408 6.12 -11.74 0.69
C ASN A 408 6.42 -13.26 0.64
N SER A 409 7.65 -13.66 0.39
CA SER A 409 8.09 -15.03 0.54
C SER A 409 7.97 -15.53 1.98
N TYR A 410 8.09 -14.64 2.95
CA TYR A 410 7.95 -14.93 4.38
C TYR A 410 6.50 -14.99 4.81
N ASN A 411 5.74 -13.92 4.58
CA ASN A 411 4.38 -13.80 5.07
C ASN A 411 3.42 -14.87 4.53
N THR A 412 3.76 -15.53 3.45
CA THR A 412 2.90 -16.57 2.83
C THR A 412 3.38 -18.00 3.00
N THR A 413 4.65 -18.22 3.30
CA THR A 413 5.25 -19.55 3.40
C THR A 413 5.92 -19.83 4.73
N THR A 414 6.24 -18.82 5.49
CA THR A 414 7.20 -18.90 6.58
C THR A 414 6.68 -19.55 7.82
N ALA A 415 5.48 -19.20 8.28
CA ALA A 415 4.93 -19.82 9.48
C ALA A 415 4.50 -21.27 9.25
N THR A 416 4.57 -21.76 8.01
CA THR A 416 4.32 -23.14 7.63
C THR A 416 5.57 -23.89 7.18
N ASN A 417 6.70 -23.19 7.00
CA ASN A 417 7.95 -23.77 6.54
C ASN A 417 8.99 -23.74 7.65
N ASP A 418 9.30 -24.91 8.19
CA ASP A 418 10.24 -25.10 9.31
C ASP A 418 11.61 -24.43 9.08
N LYS A 419 12.09 -24.36 7.84
CA LYS A 419 13.39 -23.73 7.53
C LYS A 419 13.35 -22.20 7.67
N TYR A 420 12.25 -21.57 7.30
CA TYR A 420 12.10 -20.12 7.50
C TYR A 420 11.90 -19.80 8.99
N ILE A 421 11.07 -20.58 9.71
CA ILE A 421 10.92 -20.43 11.16
C ILE A 421 12.30 -20.57 11.84
N GLN A 422 13.08 -21.57 11.45
CA GLN A 422 14.44 -21.77 11.95
C GLN A 422 15.34 -20.57 11.62
N MET A 423 15.24 -20.01 10.41
CA MET A 423 16.05 -18.86 10.00
C MET A 423 15.71 -17.62 10.83
N MET A 424 14.43 -17.30 11.02
CA MET A 424 14.03 -16.17 11.89
C MET A 424 14.50 -16.38 13.33
N ALA A 425 14.38 -17.61 13.86
CA ALA A 425 14.81 -17.95 15.20
C ALA A 425 16.33 -17.82 15.39
N GLU A 426 17.13 -18.26 14.41
CA GLU A 426 18.60 -18.08 14.44
C GLU A 426 19.00 -16.62 14.23
N THR A 427 18.28 -15.87 13.38
CA THR A 427 18.50 -14.43 13.21
C THR A 427 18.29 -13.69 14.53
N TRP A 428 17.18 -13.95 15.21
CA TRP A 428 16.93 -13.35 16.52
C TRP A 428 17.94 -13.76 17.58
N LYS A 429 18.33 -15.04 17.59
CA LYS A 429 19.38 -15.50 18.50
C LYS A 429 20.69 -14.77 18.28
N HIS A 430 21.05 -14.52 17.02
CA HIS A 430 22.25 -13.80 16.64
C HIS A 430 22.23 -12.35 17.15
N VAL A 431 21.15 -11.63 16.89
CA VAL A 431 20.95 -10.25 17.37
C VAL A 431 20.89 -10.19 18.89
N ALA A 432 20.12 -11.07 19.52
CA ALA A 432 19.99 -11.13 20.98
C ALA A 432 21.32 -11.47 21.67
N ALA A 433 22.14 -12.35 21.09
CA ALA A 433 23.46 -12.67 21.63
C ALA A 433 24.38 -11.46 21.64
N HIS A 434 24.32 -10.60 20.63
CA HIS A 434 25.10 -9.37 20.57
C HIS A 434 24.76 -8.41 21.71
N TYR A 435 23.48 -8.33 22.10
CA TYR A 435 23.00 -7.43 23.15
C TYR A 435 22.84 -8.09 24.53
N ALA A 436 23.13 -9.38 24.69
CA ALA A 436 22.84 -10.14 25.92
C ALA A 436 23.50 -9.56 27.18
N GLU A 437 24.68 -8.93 27.05
CA GLU A 437 25.38 -8.27 28.15
C GLU A 437 25.11 -6.76 28.22
N ASN A 438 24.28 -6.21 27.35
CA ASN A 438 23.89 -4.81 27.41
C ASN A 438 22.93 -4.61 28.59
N THR A 439 23.29 -3.69 29.50
CA THR A 439 22.51 -3.45 30.73
C THR A 439 21.35 -2.46 30.55
N ARG A 440 21.16 -1.94 29.36
CA ARG A 440 20.01 -1.06 29.04
C ARG A 440 18.73 -1.86 29.05
N GLU A 441 17.85 -1.61 30.01
CA GLU A 441 16.49 -2.23 30.09
C GLU A 441 15.48 -1.64 29.09
N ASP A 442 15.85 -0.64 28.34
CA ASP A 442 15.03 0.10 27.39
C ASP A 442 15.38 -0.23 25.91
N ILE A 443 16.03 -1.37 25.69
CA ILE A 443 16.14 -2.03 24.39
C ILE A 443 15.11 -3.16 24.33
N PHE A 444 14.39 -3.25 23.20
CA PHE A 444 13.31 -4.22 23.01
C PHE A 444 13.48 -4.96 21.69
N PHE A 445 13.06 -6.22 21.63
CA PHE A 445 13.11 -7.07 20.45
C PHE A 445 11.69 -7.37 19.98
N GLU A 446 11.31 -6.92 18.80
CA GLU A 446 10.00 -7.16 18.22
C GLU A 446 10.08 -8.27 17.16
N LEU A 447 9.39 -9.39 17.40
CA LEU A 447 9.62 -10.67 16.74
C LEU A 447 9.48 -10.64 15.24
N LEU A 448 8.38 -10.11 14.71
CA LEU A 448 8.10 -9.91 13.29
C LEU A 448 6.95 -8.95 13.15
N ASN A 449 7.12 -7.91 12.34
CA ASN A 449 6.05 -6.98 12.00
C ASN A 449 4.91 -7.69 11.25
N GLU A 450 3.68 -7.46 11.68
CA GLU A 450 2.43 -7.74 10.98
C GLU A 450 2.35 -9.07 10.19
N PRO A 451 2.52 -10.23 10.83
CA PRO A 451 2.39 -11.51 10.12
C PRO A 451 1.07 -11.58 9.35
N ASP A 452 1.16 -11.68 8.02
CA ASP A 452 -0.01 -11.67 7.15
C ASP A 452 -0.68 -13.03 7.06
N MET A 453 -2.01 -13.04 7.07
CA MET A 453 -2.86 -14.20 6.91
C MET A 453 -3.88 -14.03 5.76
N SER A 454 -3.76 -12.96 4.98
CA SER A 454 -4.76 -12.58 3.98
C SER A 454 -5.03 -13.67 2.94
N ASN A 455 -4.04 -14.51 2.66
CA ASN A 455 -4.15 -15.62 1.71
C ASN A 455 -4.60 -16.95 2.33
N GLY A 456 -4.93 -16.99 3.63
CA GLY A 456 -5.31 -18.20 4.35
C GLY A 456 -4.21 -19.26 4.44
N LYS A 457 -2.97 -18.89 4.16
CA LYS A 457 -1.81 -19.82 4.15
C LYS A 457 -1.16 -19.96 5.52
N VAL A 458 -1.30 -18.94 6.38
CA VAL A 458 -0.79 -18.94 7.75
C VAL A 458 -1.96 -18.74 8.71
N THR A 459 -2.09 -19.63 9.70
CA THR A 459 -3.09 -19.50 10.76
C THR A 459 -2.47 -18.84 12.00
N ALA A 460 -3.31 -18.29 12.91
CA ALA A 460 -2.85 -17.78 14.19
C ALA A 460 -2.09 -18.82 15.01
N ASP A 461 -2.47 -20.11 14.92
CA ASP A 461 -1.76 -21.20 15.60
C ASP A 461 -0.37 -21.45 15.01
N GLN A 462 -0.24 -21.39 13.68
CA GLN A 462 1.05 -21.51 13.00
C GLN A 462 1.97 -20.34 13.34
N TRP A 463 1.44 -19.13 13.36
CA TRP A 463 2.19 -17.96 13.82
C TRP A 463 2.64 -18.13 15.29
N THR A 464 1.78 -18.67 16.15
CA THR A 464 2.16 -18.95 17.55
C THR A 464 3.36 -19.89 17.64
N VAL A 465 3.42 -20.93 16.80
CA VAL A 465 4.57 -21.87 16.75
C VAL A 465 5.84 -21.15 16.31
N ALA A 466 5.75 -20.31 15.27
CA ALA A 466 6.90 -19.55 14.78
C ALA A 466 7.41 -18.56 15.83
N ALA A 467 6.51 -17.81 16.46
CA ALA A 467 6.84 -16.87 17.52
C ALA A 467 7.49 -17.55 18.74
N GLN A 468 6.94 -18.71 19.15
CA GLN A 468 7.53 -19.49 20.26
C GLN A 468 8.97 -19.93 19.94
N ALA A 469 9.21 -20.38 18.69
CA ALA A 469 10.57 -20.76 18.27
C ALA A 469 11.56 -19.60 18.35
N MET A 470 11.14 -18.39 17.96
CA MET A 470 11.96 -17.18 18.10
C MET A 470 12.19 -16.81 19.56
N ILE A 471 11.13 -16.83 20.41
CA ILE A 471 11.24 -16.58 21.85
C ILE A 471 12.23 -17.56 22.47
N ASP A 472 12.06 -18.86 22.24
CA ASP A 472 12.93 -19.91 22.80
C ASP A 472 14.39 -19.67 22.37
N SER A 473 14.62 -19.32 21.11
CA SER A 473 15.94 -19.08 20.54
C SER A 473 16.62 -17.85 21.21
N ILE A 474 15.89 -16.73 21.32
CA ILE A 474 16.35 -15.54 22.06
C ILE A 474 16.72 -15.93 23.51
N ARG A 475 15.85 -16.68 24.19
CA ARG A 475 16.03 -17.05 25.61
C ARG A 475 17.17 -18.04 25.85
N THR A 476 17.75 -18.63 24.80
CA THR A 476 18.99 -19.39 24.94
C THR A 476 20.17 -18.48 25.28
N VAL A 477 20.18 -17.23 24.84
CA VAL A 477 21.31 -16.28 24.95
C VAL A 477 20.97 -15.04 25.77
N ASP A 478 19.74 -14.56 25.75
CA ASP A 478 19.28 -13.36 26.44
C ASP A 478 18.06 -13.65 27.34
N LYS A 479 18.20 -13.32 28.64
CA LYS A 479 17.16 -13.51 29.67
C LYS A 479 16.53 -12.20 30.12
N THR A 480 17.03 -11.06 29.66
CA THR A 480 16.79 -9.75 30.30
C THR A 480 16.00 -8.81 29.44
N HIS A 481 16.26 -8.75 28.14
CA HIS A 481 15.52 -7.86 27.25
C HIS A 481 14.08 -8.33 27.08
N SER A 482 13.14 -7.37 27.09
CA SER A 482 11.73 -7.65 26.85
C SER A 482 11.47 -7.86 25.37
N ILE A 483 10.61 -8.84 25.07
CA ILE A 483 10.21 -9.18 23.71
C ILE A 483 8.83 -8.54 23.45
N LEU A 484 8.67 -7.97 22.26
CA LEU A 484 7.41 -7.47 21.77
C LEU A 484 6.79 -8.52 20.83
N PHE A 485 5.49 -8.78 21.02
CA PHE A 485 4.74 -9.74 20.22
C PHE A 485 3.39 -9.17 19.81
N GLY A 486 3.17 -9.06 18.50
CA GLY A 486 1.86 -8.84 17.91
C GLY A 486 1.27 -10.11 17.31
N ASP A 487 -0.06 -10.21 17.30
CA ASP A 487 -0.74 -11.37 16.75
C ASP A 487 -0.76 -11.31 15.20
N ALA A 488 -1.03 -12.43 14.57
CA ALA A 488 -1.20 -12.52 13.14
C ALA A 488 -2.31 -11.57 12.61
N GLN A 489 -2.41 -11.46 11.30
CA GLN A 489 -3.38 -10.60 10.63
C GLN A 489 -3.19 -9.11 11.03
N TRP A 490 -1.99 -8.60 10.73
CA TRP A 490 -1.61 -7.18 10.95
C TRP A 490 -1.76 -6.74 12.41
N TYR A 491 -1.26 -7.55 13.35
CA TYR A 491 -1.35 -7.30 14.79
C TYR A 491 -2.78 -7.08 15.28
N SER A 492 -3.67 -8.00 14.84
CA SER A 492 -5.12 -7.95 15.03
C SER A 492 -5.54 -7.92 16.49
N ILE A 493 -6.28 -6.87 16.87
CA ILE A 493 -6.94 -6.77 18.17
C ILE A 493 -7.89 -7.98 18.41
N SER A 494 -8.57 -8.44 17.37
CA SER A 494 -9.55 -9.52 17.47
C SER A 494 -8.92 -10.89 17.70
N LEU A 495 -7.71 -11.12 17.19
CA LEU A 495 -6.97 -12.34 17.46
C LEU A 495 -6.32 -12.26 18.85
N LEU A 496 -5.68 -11.14 19.19
CA LEU A 496 -5.09 -10.94 20.50
C LEU A 496 -6.11 -11.14 21.62
N ALA A 497 -7.32 -10.62 21.48
CA ALA A 497 -8.38 -10.73 22.48
C ALA A 497 -8.83 -12.19 22.76
N LYS A 498 -8.40 -13.15 21.95
CA LYS A 498 -8.70 -14.59 22.10
C LYS A 498 -7.48 -15.43 22.48
N ARG A 499 -6.29 -14.80 22.47
CA ARG A 499 -5.02 -15.49 22.70
C ARG A 499 -4.83 -15.92 24.15
N THR A 500 -4.26 -17.08 24.37
CA THR A 500 -3.61 -17.43 25.63
C THR A 500 -2.20 -16.83 25.62
N PRO A 501 -1.79 -16.05 26.64
CA PRO A 501 -0.43 -15.51 26.73
C PRO A 501 0.63 -16.59 26.69
N PHE A 502 1.81 -16.22 26.20
CA PHE A 502 3.00 -17.06 26.30
C PHE A 502 3.39 -17.31 27.77
N THR A 503 4.14 -18.35 28.03
CA THR A 503 4.64 -18.69 29.37
C THR A 503 5.84 -17.85 29.78
N ASP A 504 6.53 -17.23 28.84
CA ASP A 504 7.58 -16.25 29.11
C ASP A 504 6.94 -14.99 29.72
N ASP A 505 7.40 -14.59 30.89
CA ASP A 505 6.83 -13.49 31.69
C ASP A 505 7.39 -12.11 31.31
N ASN A 506 8.35 -12.06 30.36
CA ASN A 506 8.97 -10.83 29.89
C ASN A 506 8.55 -10.49 28.44
N ILE A 507 7.25 -10.71 28.12
CA ILE A 507 6.64 -10.36 26.83
C ILE A 507 5.67 -9.20 26.98
N ILE A 508 5.78 -8.23 26.10
CA ILE A 508 4.88 -7.10 25.92
C ILE A 508 4.06 -7.35 24.66
N TYR A 509 2.75 -7.32 24.76
CA TYR A 509 1.87 -7.56 23.63
C TYR A 509 1.60 -6.29 22.86
N VAL A 510 1.47 -6.42 21.54
CA VAL A 510 1.38 -5.30 20.62
C VAL A 510 0.12 -5.40 19.78
N ILE A 511 -0.50 -4.26 19.51
CA ILE A 511 -1.54 -4.11 18.49
C ILE A 511 -1.21 -2.97 17.56
N HIS A 512 -1.63 -3.08 16.30
CA HIS A 512 -1.70 -1.97 15.35
C HIS A 512 -3.14 -1.54 15.16
N THR A 513 -3.36 -0.27 14.89
CA THR A 513 -4.69 0.24 14.59
C THR A 513 -4.64 1.47 13.71
N TYR A 514 -5.29 1.35 12.56
CA TYR A 514 -5.50 2.45 11.62
C TYR A 514 -6.97 2.75 11.43
N GLU A 515 -7.83 2.30 12.36
CA GLU A 515 -9.26 2.60 12.30
C GLU A 515 -9.55 4.08 12.65
N PRO A 516 -10.48 4.73 11.95
CA PRO A 516 -11.26 4.19 10.81
C PRO A 516 -10.47 4.27 9.49
N PHE A 517 -10.22 3.12 8.85
CA PHE A 517 -9.34 2.98 7.71
C PHE A 517 -9.70 3.90 6.52
N ALA A 518 -11.00 4.17 6.33
CA ALA A 518 -11.47 5.11 5.30
C ALA A 518 -10.90 6.53 5.48
N PHE A 519 -10.64 6.95 6.73
CA PHE A 519 -10.01 8.22 7.03
C PHE A 519 -8.49 8.14 6.96
N THR A 520 -7.91 7.15 7.63
CA THR A 520 -6.45 7.10 7.82
C THR A 520 -5.68 6.78 6.55
N HIS A 521 -6.32 6.07 5.59
CA HIS A 521 -5.70 5.62 4.34
C HIS A 521 -6.30 6.28 3.09
N GLN A 522 -7.08 7.35 3.24
CA GLN A 522 -7.57 8.10 2.08
C GLN A 522 -6.41 8.65 1.24
N GLY A 523 -6.41 8.36 -0.06
CA GLY A 523 -5.34 8.72 -0.99
C GLY A 523 -4.15 7.75 -1.02
N GLY A 524 -4.14 6.70 -0.20
CA GLY A 524 -3.04 5.73 -0.17
C GLY A 524 -2.96 4.91 -1.46
N SER A 525 -1.95 5.17 -2.29
CA SER A 525 -1.83 4.61 -3.64
C SER A 525 -1.69 3.08 -3.68
N TRP A 526 -1.25 2.47 -2.59
CA TRP A 526 -1.10 1.01 -2.43
C TRP A 526 -2.37 0.31 -1.92
N THR A 527 -3.44 1.06 -1.67
CA THR A 527 -4.72 0.55 -1.17
C THR A 527 -5.85 0.76 -2.16
N ASP A 528 -6.99 0.10 -1.95
CA ASP A 528 -8.20 0.39 -2.70
C ASP A 528 -8.86 1.75 -2.32
N TYR A 529 -8.21 2.53 -1.42
CA TYR A 529 -8.60 3.89 -1.04
C TYR A 529 -7.83 4.99 -1.78
N ALA A 530 -7.05 4.64 -2.81
CA ALA A 530 -6.21 5.57 -3.56
C ALA A 530 -6.97 6.79 -4.12
N THR A 531 -8.22 6.60 -4.55
CA THR A 531 -9.07 7.70 -5.05
C THR A 531 -9.86 8.42 -3.97
N ILE A 532 -9.87 7.90 -2.73
CA ILE A 532 -10.69 8.43 -1.65
C ILE A 532 -10.02 9.68 -1.07
N HIS A 533 -10.81 10.72 -0.81
CA HIS A 533 -10.34 12.03 -0.34
C HIS A 533 -11.40 12.75 0.52
N ASP A 534 -10.95 13.76 1.27
CA ASP A 534 -11.78 14.70 2.05
C ASP A 534 -12.69 14.04 3.11
N ILE A 535 -12.43 12.80 3.49
CA ILE A 535 -13.11 12.14 4.61
C ILE A 535 -12.73 12.91 5.90
N PRO A 536 -13.67 13.55 6.60
CA PRO A 536 -13.35 14.30 7.82
C PRO A 536 -13.19 13.36 9.03
N PHE A 537 -12.40 13.78 10.02
CA PHE A 537 -12.42 13.16 11.33
C PHE A 537 -12.55 14.24 12.43
N PRO A 538 -13.46 14.04 13.41
CA PRO A 538 -14.51 13.00 13.44
C PRO A 538 -15.53 13.16 12.31
N TYR A 539 -16.37 12.15 12.09
CA TYR A 539 -17.52 12.27 11.18
C TYR A 539 -18.37 13.47 11.56
N ASP A 540 -18.61 14.34 10.59
CA ASP A 540 -19.44 15.55 10.75
C ASP A 540 -20.42 15.65 9.56
N PRO A 541 -21.74 15.49 9.82
CA PRO A 541 -22.76 15.59 8.78
C PRO A 541 -22.71 16.90 7.99
N ALA A 542 -22.35 18.02 8.66
CA ALA A 542 -22.25 19.33 8.02
C ALA A 542 -21.08 19.40 7.05
N LYS A 543 -19.90 18.88 7.43
CA LYS A 543 -18.74 18.75 6.54
C LYS A 543 -19.02 17.77 5.42
N TRP A 544 -19.71 16.65 5.74
CA TRP A 544 -20.08 15.64 4.76
C TRP A 544 -20.95 16.17 3.63
N SER A 545 -21.84 17.12 3.92
CA SER A 545 -22.71 17.76 2.93
C SER A 545 -22.04 18.80 2.05
N THR A 546 -20.92 19.39 2.50
CA THR A 546 -20.21 20.47 1.80
C THR A 546 -19.08 19.98 0.92
N VAL A 547 -18.54 18.81 1.21
CA VAL A 547 -17.60 18.14 0.30
C VAL A 547 -18.36 17.73 -0.97
N SER A 548 -17.76 17.83 -2.12
CA SER A 548 -18.38 17.54 -3.42
C SER A 548 -18.82 16.07 -3.54
N GLY A 549 -19.71 15.67 -2.70
CA GLY A 549 -20.70 14.59 -2.74
C GLY A 549 -20.22 13.14 -2.73
N ASP A 550 -19.04 12.76 -3.16
CA ASP A 550 -18.71 11.35 -3.38
C ASP A 550 -17.40 10.82 -2.78
N PHE A 551 -16.57 11.70 -2.22
CA PHE A 551 -15.30 11.33 -1.59
C PHE A 551 -14.37 10.47 -2.47
N GLY A 552 -14.39 10.65 -3.78
CA GLY A 552 -13.63 9.82 -4.71
C GLY A 552 -14.19 8.42 -4.97
N VAL A 553 -15.40 8.11 -4.47
CA VAL A 553 -16.07 6.83 -4.73
C VAL A 553 -16.57 6.78 -6.17
N THR A 554 -16.21 5.73 -6.89
CA THR A 554 -16.60 5.49 -8.29
C THR A 554 -17.36 4.17 -8.44
N LYS A 555 -17.86 3.87 -9.64
CA LYS A 555 -18.42 2.54 -9.94
C LYS A 555 -17.39 1.42 -9.72
N SER A 556 -16.14 1.66 -10.09
CA SER A 556 -15.03 0.70 -9.96
C SER A 556 -14.48 0.56 -8.54
N THR A 557 -14.78 1.47 -7.62
CA THR A 557 -14.36 1.36 -6.22
C THR A 557 -14.85 0.04 -5.62
N ALA A 558 -13.97 -0.65 -4.91
CA ALA A 558 -14.28 -1.93 -4.28
C ALA A 558 -15.49 -1.83 -3.33
N ASN A 559 -16.34 -2.84 -3.32
CA ASN A 559 -17.58 -2.81 -2.54
C ASN A 559 -17.35 -2.63 -1.03
N TYR A 560 -16.26 -3.17 -0.49
CA TYR A 560 -15.94 -3.01 0.93
C TYR A 560 -15.56 -1.55 1.24
N VAL A 561 -14.85 -0.85 0.34
CA VAL A 561 -14.55 0.59 0.45
C VAL A 561 -15.82 1.41 0.42
N LYS A 562 -16.71 1.16 -0.57
CA LYS A 562 -18.04 1.80 -0.63
C LYS A 562 -18.81 1.61 0.68
N ASN A 563 -18.79 0.40 1.22
CA ASN A 563 -19.46 0.08 2.48
C ASN A 563 -18.82 0.77 3.69
N ALA A 564 -17.49 0.86 3.72
CA ALA A 564 -16.78 1.57 4.79
C ALA A 564 -17.16 3.05 4.80
N ILE A 565 -17.15 3.72 3.63
CA ILE A 565 -17.53 5.13 3.52
C ILE A 565 -19.03 5.31 3.84
N LYS A 566 -19.90 4.49 3.27
CA LYS A 566 -21.35 4.53 3.56
C LYS A 566 -21.68 4.37 5.06
N ASN A 567 -20.90 3.60 5.80
CA ASN A 567 -21.08 3.35 7.22
C ASN A 567 -20.16 4.21 8.10
N TYR A 568 -19.43 5.15 7.52
CA TYR A 568 -18.45 5.96 8.25
C TYR A 568 -19.08 6.75 9.42
N TYR A 569 -20.34 7.13 9.31
CA TYR A 569 -21.11 7.76 10.40
C TYR A 569 -21.21 6.92 11.69
N LYS A 570 -20.87 5.61 11.63
CA LYS A 570 -20.79 4.70 12.78
C LYS A 570 -19.37 4.53 13.31
N THR A 571 -18.36 4.70 12.44
CA THR A 571 -16.97 4.36 12.76
C THR A 571 -16.09 5.59 12.91
N GLY A 572 -16.50 6.73 12.37
CA GLY A 572 -15.72 7.96 12.33
C GLY A 572 -15.78 8.77 13.63
N SER A 573 -15.67 8.13 14.79
CA SER A 573 -15.66 8.81 16.08
C SER A 573 -14.57 8.25 17.01
N LYS A 574 -14.14 9.05 17.98
CA LYS A 574 -13.20 8.61 19.03
C LYS A 574 -13.76 7.43 19.82
N GLU A 575 -15.05 7.44 20.12
CA GLU A 575 -15.71 6.39 20.89
C GLU A 575 -15.73 5.06 20.15
N ALA A 576 -15.89 5.08 18.83
CA ALA A 576 -15.81 3.88 18.00
C ALA A 576 -14.40 3.27 18.00
N ILE A 577 -13.36 4.09 17.96
CA ILE A 577 -11.95 3.65 18.06
C ILE A 577 -11.71 3.10 19.48
N LEU A 578 -12.13 3.84 20.51
CA LEU A 578 -12.01 3.43 21.92
C LEU A 578 -12.63 2.04 22.16
N GLU A 579 -13.84 1.79 21.62
CA GLU A 579 -14.51 0.50 21.73
C GLU A 579 -13.67 -0.67 21.18
N GLN A 580 -12.94 -0.44 20.09
CA GLN A 580 -12.08 -1.48 19.52
C GLN A 580 -10.82 -1.70 20.37
N ILE A 581 -10.13 -0.64 20.75
CA ILE A 581 -8.86 -0.74 21.53
C ILE A 581 -9.15 -1.29 22.93
N LEU A 582 -10.30 -0.97 23.52
CA LEU A 582 -10.73 -1.46 24.84
C LEU A 582 -10.78 -3.00 24.89
N LYS A 583 -11.05 -3.69 23.77
CA LYS A 583 -11.04 -5.17 23.72
C LYS A 583 -9.65 -5.72 24.04
N ALA A 584 -8.60 -5.15 23.46
CA ALA A 584 -7.21 -5.53 23.76
C ALA A 584 -6.84 -5.19 25.20
N LYS A 585 -7.25 -4.02 25.70
CA LYS A 585 -6.95 -3.63 27.09
C LYS A 585 -7.65 -4.50 28.13
N LYS A 586 -8.93 -4.86 27.91
CA LYS A 586 -9.66 -5.80 28.78
C LYS A 586 -9.01 -7.20 28.76
N TRP A 587 -8.56 -7.66 27.61
CA TRP A 587 -7.81 -8.91 27.51
C TRP A 587 -6.50 -8.83 28.31
N ALA A 588 -5.76 -7.72 28.15
CA ALA A 588 -4.51 -7.49 28.86
C ALA A 588 -4.70 -7.48 30.39
N ALA A 589 -5.74 -6.80 30.87
CA ALA A 589 -6.10 -6.77 32.30
C ALA A 589 -6.51 -8.16 32.81
N THR A 590 -7.32 -8.89 32.06
CA THR A 590 -7.78 -10.24 32.42
C THR A 590 -6.60 -11.21 32.58
N ASN A 591 -5.61 -11.11 31.71
CA ASN A 591 -4.42 -11.97 31.70
C ASN A 591 -3.25 -11.39 32.51
N ASN A 592 -3.40 -10.18 33.04
CA ASN A 592 -2.38 -9.40 33.75
C ASN A 592 -1.06 -9.28 32.96
N VAL A 593 -1.15 -8.92 31.69
CA VAL A 593 0.00 -8.72 30.78
C VAL A 593 -0.07 -7.31 30.18
N PRO A 594 1.08 -6.69 29.84
CA PRO A 594 1.10 -5.38 29.19
C PRO A 594 0.62 -5.45 27.74
N VAL A 595 -0.03 -4.38 27.27
CA VAL A 595 -0.35 -4.16 25.85
C VAL A 595 0.04 -2.75 25.44
N ILE A 596 0.58 -2.62 24.23
CA ILE A 596 0.94 -1.34 23.61
C ILE A 596 0.34 -1.21 22.21
N ILE A 597 0.29 0.03 21.71
CA ILE A 597 0.05 0.33 20.29
C ILE A 597 1.37 0.84 19.72
N ASN A 598 2.00 0.12 18.81
CA ASN A 598 3.25 0.61 18.23
C ASN A 598 3.16 1.01 16.76
N GLU A 599 1.93 0.96 16.19
CA GLU A 599 1.59 1.65 14.96
C GLU A 599 0.17 2.20 15.00
N PHE A 600 0.06 3.47 14.68
CA PHE A 600 -1.15 4.18 14.31
C PHE A 600 -0.75 5.46 13.57
N GLY A 601 -1.65 6.01 12.77
CA GLY A 601 -1.38 7.24 12.03
C GLY A 601 -2.49 7.54 11.04
N ALA A 602 -2.38 8.66 10.35
CA ALA A 602 -3.25 9.04 9.26
C ALA A 602 -2.45 9.72 8.16
N LEU A 603 -2.68 9.31 6.91
CA LEU A 603 -2.04 9.91 5.74
C LEU A 603 -2.34 11.41 5.67
N ASN A 604 -1.34 12.18 5.30
CA ASN A 604 -1.48 13.62 5.09
C ASN A 604 -1.90 14.00 3.65
N LEU A 605 -1.86 13.04 2.71
CA LEU A 605 -2.04 13.28 1.27
C LEU A 605 -3.41 13.85 0.89
N ARG A 606 -4.48 13.31 1.48
CA ARG A 606 -5.86 13.64 1.13
C ARG A 606 -6.73 13.98 2.33
N SER A 607 -6.13 14.09 3.52
CA SER A 607 -6.80 14.53 4.74
C SER A 607 -6.49 15.99 5.04
N THR A 608 -7.46 16.72 5.61
CA THR A 608 -7.20 18.06 6.10
C THR A 608 -6.32 18.02 7.35
N ALA A 609 -5.47 19.04 7.54
CA ALA A 609 -4.65 19.18 8.75
C ALA A 609 -5.51 19.15 10.04
N GLU A 610 -6.68 19.81 10.04
CA GLU A 610 -7.63 19.80 11.14
C GLU A 610 -8.10 18.37 11.50
N SER A 611 -8.57 17.61 10.51
CA SER A 611 -9.04 16.24 10.73
C SER A 611 -7.94 15.33 11.21
N ARG A 612 -6.72 15.51 10.70
CA ARG A 612 -5.56 14.73 11.13
C ARG A 612 -5.17 15.05 12.57
N LEU A 613 -5.12 16.30 12.97
CA LEU A 613 -4.86 16.69 14.37
C LEU A 613 -5.97 16.20 15.31
N ASN A 614 -7.23 16.24 14.90
CA ASN A 614 -8.34 15.68 15.66
C ASN A 614 -8.19 14.18 15.89
N TYR A 615 -7.76 13.45 14.85
CA TYR A 615 -7.50 12.01 14.96
C TYR A 615 -6.33 11.71 15.91
N LEU A 616 -5.21 12.40 15.78
CA LEU A 616 -4.06 12.23 16.67
C LEU A 616 -4.43 12.57 18.12
N THR A 617 -5.21 13.62 18.33
CA THR A 617 -5.74 13.98 19.67
C THR A 617 -6.61 12.86 20.22
N ALA A 618 -7.54 12.32 19.43
CA ALA A 618 -8.42 11.23 19.84
C ALA A 618 -7.60 9.97 20.21
N MET A 619 -6.63 9.58 19.41
CA MET A 619 -5.76 8.43 19.68
C MET A 619 -4.97 8.62 20.98
N ARG A 620 -4.35 9.79 21.17
CA ARG A 620 -3.65 10.12 22.41
C ARG A 620 -4.58 10.06 23.63
N GLU A 621 -5.81 10.63 23.53
CA GLU A 621 -6.79 10.59 24.63
C GLU A 621 -7.25 9.17 24.96
N ILE A 622 -7.42 8.30 23.97
CA ILE A 622 -7.73 6.88 24.18
C ILE A 622 -6.56 6.20 24.90
N CYS A 623 -5.33 6.43 24.45
CA CYS A 623 -4.13 5.86 25.07
C CYS A 623 -3.95 6.33 26.52
N ASP A 624 -4.16 7.62 26.80
CA ASP A 624 -4.12 8.18 28.16
C ASP A 624 -5.21 7.52 29.04
N THR A 625 -6.45 7.43 28.53
CA THR A 625 -7.59 6.85 29.26
C THR A 625 -7.38 5.38 29.59
N LEU A 626 -6.88 4.61 28.65
CA LEU A 626 -6.64 3.17 28.79
C LEU A 626 -5.27 2.84 29.39
N GLN A 627 -4.41 3.84 29.61
CA GLN A 627 -3.03 3.65 30.03
C GLN A 627 -2.30 2.65 29.12
N ILE A 628 -2.31 2.91 27.82
CA ILE A 628 -1.63 2.16 26.79
C ILE A 628 -0.51 3.03 26.21
N PRO A 629 0.76 2.60 26.24
CA PRO A 629 1.84 3.30 25.54
C PRO A 629 1.63 3.25 24.05
N TRP A 630 2.16 4.25 23.33
CA TRP A 630 1.95 4.34 21.90
C TRP A 630 3.20 4.77 21.12
N THR A 631 3.33 4.28 19.89
CA THR A 631 4.32 4.70 18.91
C THR A 631 3.60 5.03 17.60
N HIS A 632 3.85 6.21 17.05
CA HIS A 632 3.23 6.70 15.83
C HIS A 632 4.00 6.18 14.61
N TRP A 633 3.28 5.84 13.55
CA TRP A 633 3.82 5.57 12.23
C TRP A 633 3.75 6.85 11.41
N GLY A 634 4.75 7.55 11.03
CA GLY A 634 6.13 7.49 10.81
C GLY A 634 6.79 8.83 11.22
N TYR A 635 8.09 8.95 11.08
CA TYR A 635 8.86 10.16 11.36
C TYR A 635 8.64 11.24 10.29
N THR A 636 8.96 10.90 9.04
CA THR A 636 8.74 11.72 7.83
C THR A 636 7.92 10.91 6.81
N GLY A 637 7.59 11.50 5.65
CA GLY A 637 6.80 10.85 4.61
C GLY A 637 5.28 11.02 4.80
N ASP A 638 4.49 10.12 4.23
CA ASP A 638 3.04 10.26 4.11
C ASP A 638 2.27 10.29 5.43
N PHE A 639 2.82 9.69 6.48
CA PHE A 639 2.26 9.72 7.85
C PHE A 639 3.00 10.69 8.77
N SER A 640 3.84 11.57 8.25
CA SER A 640 4.84 12.34 8.99
C SER A 640 4.34 13.06 10.23
N LEU A 641 5.17 13.06 11.28
CA LEU A 641 5.06 14.04 12.38
C LEU A 641 5.93 15.27 12.14
N PHE A 642 6.98 15.13 11.34
CA PHE A 642 7.94 16.19 11.05
C PHE A 642 7.91 16.58 9.59
N GLU A 643 8.12 17.86 9.30
CA GLU A 643 8.37 18.37 7.96
C GLU A 643 9.70 17.85 7.44
N GLY A 644 9.77 17.56 6.14
CA GLY A 644 10.94 17.06 5.43
C GLY A 644 10.66 15.78 4.67
N ASP A 645 11.42 15.54 3.62
CA ASP A 645 11.24 14.36 2.74
C ASP A 645 11.79 13.08 3.39
N LEU A 646 13.09 13.04 3.65
CA LEU A 646 13.78 11.91 4.29
C LEU A 646 14.08 12.21 5.75
N LYS A 647 14.69 13.36 6.00
CA LYS A 647 15.04 13.82 7.35
C LYS A 647 14.07 14.88 7.81
N GLY A 648 13.64 14.75 9.05
CA GLY A 648 12.82 15.77 9.69
C GLY A 648 13.60 17.08 9.90
N THR A 649 12.92 18.18 9.73
CA THR A 649 13.49 19.52 9.96
C THR A 649 12.78 20.23 11.10
N LYS A 650 11.48 20.05 11.24
CA LYS A 650 10.64 20.71 12.24
C LYS A 650 9.42 19.84 12.52
N LEU A 651 8.96 19.80 13.77
CA LEU A 651 7.68 19.20 14.12
C LEU A 651 6.55 19.98 13.43
N ILE A 652 5.64 19.29 12.77
CA ILE A 652 4.48 19.90 12.10
C ILE A 652 3.62 20.64 13.12
N ASP A 653 3.15 21.84 12.76
CA ASP A 653 2.38 22.70 13.65
C ASP A 653 1.11 22.00 14.16
N GLY A 654 0.87 22.09 15.48
CA GLY A 654 -0.24 21.45 16.19
C GLY A 654 0.01 20.01 16.67
N ILE A 655 1.02 19.33 16.18
CA ILE A 655 1.33 17.94 16.59
C ILE A 655 1.73 17.87 18.07
N ALA A 656 2.56 18.82 18.54
CA ALA A 656 2.98 18.85 19.95
C ALA A 656 1.79 18.91 20.92
N GLU A 657 0.77 19.71 20.59
CA GLU A 657 -0.45 19.83 21.38
C GLU A 657 -1.35 18.59 21.25
N ALA A 658 -1.56 18.11 20.02
CA ALA A 658 -2.40 16.94 19.76
C ALA A 658 -1.88 15.69 20.52
N LEU A 659 -0.57 15.47 20.53
CA LEU A 659 0.08 14.32 21.15
C LEU A 659 0.62 14.61 22.56
N LYS A 660 0.46 15.82 23.09
CA LYS A 660 1.02 16.28 24.39
C LYS A 660 2.51 15.93 24.54
N LEU A 661 3.31 16.30 23.56
CA LEU A 661 4.73 15.94 23.57
C LEU A 661 5.53 16.80 24.59
N ASN A 662 5.06 17.97 24.93
CA ASN A 662 5.72 18.93 25.82
C ASN A 662 5.48 18.68 27.32
N ASP A 663 4.71 17.63 27.68
CA ASP A 663 4.36 17.31 29.09
C ASP A 663 5.31 16.27 29.71
#